data_cd5256c6dc2107128eaa538c04558457
#
_entry.id   cd5256c6dc2107128eaa538c04558457
#
_cell.length_a   1.000
_cell.length_b   1.000
_cell.length_c   1.000
_cell.angle_alpha   90.00
_cell.angle_beta   90.00
_cell.angle_gamma   90.00
#
_symmetry.space_group_name_H-M   'P 1'
#
loop_
_entity.id
_entity.type
_entity.pdbx_description
1 polymer ?
#
loop_
_entity_poly.entity_id
_entity_poly.type
_entity_poly.pdbx_seq_one_letter_code
_entity_poly.pdbx_strand_id
1 'polypeptide(L)'
;MEPTHAYLAFYYWVRECFGADAVVHVGKHGNLEWLPGKSVALSKSCYPEVALGALPHLYPFIVNDPGEGSQAKRRAQAVIVDHLTPPLTRAELYGDLQQLENLIDEYYEAESLDPGRLSIVCDRIQELILKENLHLDLKLANSQEQLPIGKIDGYLCELKEAQIRDGLHIFGQCPTGRQLRDLIVAIARHPHRHHNGFTRAIAEDLGLDFDPLTADFATQLSPHSHQILQEKFQHSCRTVGDAVEVLETYAATLVENLISSPTPRRDESRLYITPHHSVLTWIHSRLFPALQKTHQEITHLLRGLDGRYVPSAPAGAPTRGRPEVLPTGNNFYTFDIRALPTEIAWDIGRKAAENLIECYTQEHGEYPKTLGLSLWGTATMRTGGDDIAEALALLGVQPVWDGAARRVVDFEILPLSVLGRPRVDVTLRISGFFRDAFPNLIDLFDQAVSAIAMLDEPPSLNPVAAQVHQETDFWMQAGLSLAEAQVRSRYRVFGSKPGAYGAGLQGLIESQNWTDDQDLARAYINWSCYAYTSSPPSQEELGSLGGVSAPEAFEQRLSQMQIVLHNQDNREHDILDSDDYYQFQGGLTAAVRSLQGTNPQTYFGDHSIAAKPRIRTLKEEIARVYRSRVVNPKWIAGVMRHGYKGAFEMAATVDYLFAYDATAQCVEDHMYEGIAQAYLFDPTVSEFIQSKNPYALRDMAERLLEAHKRGFWQDANLQILENLRNLIHQAEAVIEQKLI
;
A
#
# COMPACT_ATOMS: atom_id res chain seq x y z
N MET A 1 -20.15 2.74 14.21
CA MET A 1 -21.30 1.94 14.77
C MET A 1 -21.15 1.84 16.28
N GLU A 2 -22.24 1.89 17.00
CA GLU A 2 -22.23 1.58 18.43
C GLU A 2 -21.91 0.10 18.64
N PRO A 3 -21.15 -0.26 19.69
CA PRO A 3 -20.82 -1.65 19.96
C PRO A 3 -22.08 -2.46 20.31
N THR A 4 -22.11 -3.71 19.89
CA THR A 4 -23.21 -4.62 20.25
C THR A 4 -23.20 -4.95 21.75
N HIS A 5 -24.33 -5.38 22.27
CA HIS A 5 -24.41 -5.85 23.66
C HIS A 5 -23.43 -7.00 23.94
N ALA A 6 -23.26 -7.91 22.98
CA ALA A 6 -22.30 -9.02 23.10
C ALA A 6 -20.86 -8.54 23.26
N TYR A 7 -20.47 -7.51 22.48
CA TYR A 7 -19.15 -6.90 22.59
C TYR A 7 -18.91 -6.28 23.96
N LEU A 8 -19.85 -5.48 24.45
CA LEU A 8 -19.74 -4.89 25.79
C LEU A 8 -19.77 -5.96 26.88
N ALA A 9 -20.65 -6.95 26.76
CA ALA A 9 -20.74 -8.04 27.71
C ALA A 9 -19.43 -8.83 27.85
N PHE A 10 -18.71 -9.04 26.74
CA PHE A 10 -17.39 -9.66 26.76
C PHE A 10 -16.40 -8.88 27.64
N TYR A 11 -16.27 -7.56 27.44
CA TYR A 11 -15.35 -6.75 28.26
C TYR A 11 -15.80 -6.63 29.70
N TYR A 12 -17.10 -6.54 29.96
CA TYR A 12 -17.62 -6.59 31.33
C TYR A 12 -17.32 -7.92 32.01
N TRP A 13 -17.48 -9.03 31.29
CA TRP A 13 -17.12 -10.34 31.81
C TRP A 13 -15.62 -10.45 32.12
N VAL A 14 -14.77 -9.95 31.26
CA VAL A 14 -13.30 -9.92 31.46
C VAL A 14 -12.95 -9.17 32.75
N ARG A 15 -13.58 -8.02 33.00
CA ARG A 15 -13.31 -7.20 34.20
C ARG A 15 -13.92 -7.74 35.48
N GLU A 16 -15.21 -8.04 35.42
CA GLU A 16 -16.02 -8.24 36.63
C GLU A 16 -16.16 -9.72 37.02
N CYS A 17 -16.13 -10.63 36.04
CA CYS A 17 -16.32 -12.07 36.28
C CYS A 17 -15.01 -12.85 36.18
N PHE A 18 -14.25 -12.65 35.13
CA PHE A 18 -12.93 -13.27 34.93
C PHE A 18 -11.90 -12.65 35.89
N GLY A 19 -12.03 -11.37 36.19
CA GLY A 19 -11.15 -10.64 37.10
C GLY A 19 -9.74 -10.48 36.56
N ALA A 20 -9.61 -10.08 35.29
CA ALA A 20 -8.32 -9.85 34.65
C ALA A 20 -7.57 -8.67 35.30
N ASP A 21 -6.27 -8.82 35.53
CA ASP A 21 -5.39 -7.75 36.01
C ASP A 21 -4.87 -6.85 34.87
N ALA A 22 -4.85 -7.37 33.63
CA ALA A 22 -4.45 -6.64 32.44
C ALA A 22 -5.06 -7.29 31.19
N VAL A 23 -5.12 -6.52 30.08
CA VAL A 23 -5.51 -7.03 28.76
C VAL A 23 -4.32 -6.90 27.81
N VAL A 24 -4.06 -7.95 27.06
CA VAL A 24 -3.10 -7.95 25.95
C VAL A 24 -3.87 -8.18 24.66
N HIS A 25 -3.95 -7.14 23.81
CA HIS A 25 -4.44 -7.28 22.45
C HIS A 25 -3.28 -7.66 21.52
N VAL A 26 -3.46 -8.72 20.72
CA VAL A 26 -2.42 -9.19 19.78
C VAL A 26 -2.95 -9.08 18.35
N GLY A 27 -2.30 -8.32 17.55
CA GLY A 27 -2.63 -8.15 16.12
C GLY A 27 -2.78 -6.68 15.71
N LYS A 28 -2.78 -6.45 14.43
CA LYS A 28 -3.05 -5.16 13.79
C LYS A 28 -4.43 -5.21 13.16
N HIS A 29 -5.30 -4.37 13.52
CA HIS A 29 -5.62 -3.69 14.77
C HIS A 29 -6.84 -4.38 15.42
N GLY A 30 -7.21 -3.96 16.66
CA GLY A 30 -8.47 -4.35 17.28
C GLY A 30 -9.61 -3.37 16.95
N ASN A 31 -10.78 -3.61 17.54
CA ASN A 31 -11.94 -2.74 17.37
C ASN A 31 -12.06 -1.68 18.49
N LEU A 32 -11.41 -1.90 19.62
CA LEU A 32 -11.60 -1.09 20.83
C LEU A 32 -11.29 0.39 20.61
N GLU A 33 -10.16 0.69 20.01
CA GLU A 33 -9.68 2.04 19.71
C GLU A 33 -10.53 2.78 18.66
N TRP A 34 -11.34 2.04 17.90
CA TRP A 34 -12.20 2.59 16.84
C TRP A 34 -13.65 2.78 17.26
N LEU A 35 -14.03 2.40 18.47
CA LEU A 35 -15.39 2.59 18.99
C LEU A 35 -15.76 4.07 19.05
N PRO A 36 -17.06 4.44 18.92
CA PRO A 36 -17.52 5.82 18.97
C PRO A 36 -17.11 6.55 20.26
N GLY A 37 -16.79 7.84 20.11
CA GLY A 37 -16.36 8.71 21.21
C GLY A 37 -15.46 9.83 20.73
N LYS A 38 -14.88 10.57 21.65
CA LYS A 38 -13.92 11.65 21.33
C LYS A 38 -12.64 11.09 20.72
N SER A 39 -12.00 11.88 19.88
CA SER A 39 -10.70 11.51 19.27
C SER A 39 -9.54 11.53 20.28
N VAL A 40 -9.62 12.41 21.29
CA VAL A 40 -8.65 12.56 22.39
C VAL A 40 -9.36 12.91 23.68
N ALA A 41 -8.68 12.75 24.82
CA ALA A 41 -9.21 13.08 26.14
C ALA A 41 -10.61 12.47 26.38
N LEU A 42 -10.69 11.16 26.26
CA LEU A 42 -11.94 10.41 26.36
C LEU A 42 -12.64 10.68 27.72
N SER A 43 -13.95 10.72 27.67
CA SER A 43 -14.78 10.77 28.87
C SER A 43 -15.34 9.40 29.20
N LYS A 44 -15.85 9.24 30.41
CA LYS A 44 -16.50 7.98 30.86
C LYS A 44 -17.69 7.53 30.00
N SER A 45 -18.18 8.36 29.08
CA SER A 45 -19.24 8.03 28.13
C SER A 45 -18.71 7.65 26.74
N CYS A 46 -17.40 7.71 26.51
CA CYS A 46 -16.79 7.21 25.28
C CYS A 46 -16.71 5.69 25.32
N TYR A 47 -17.11 5.01 24.25
CA TYR A 47 -17.20 3.56 24.25
C TYR A 47 -15.87 2.82 24.51
N PRO A 48 -14.68 3.29 24.08
CA PRO A 48 -13.43 2.65 24.51
C PRO A 48 -13.26 2.60 26.03
N GLU A 49 -13.58 3.72 26.72
CA GLU A 49 -13.55 3.77 28.19
C GLU A 49 -14.63 2.90 28.83
N VAL A 50 -15.84 2.89 28.25
CA VAL A 50 -16.95 2.05 28.73
C VAL A 50 -16.57 0.58 28.66
N ALA A 51 -15.97 0.14 27.55
CA ALA A 51 -15.60 -1.25 27.34
C ALA A 51 -14.41 -1.66 28.21
N LEU A 52 -13.25 -1.03 28.06
CA LEU A 52 -12.00 -1.44 28.73
C LEU A 52 -11.96 -1.05 30.21
N GLY A 53 -12.47 0.12 30.57
CA GLY A 53 -12.36 0.67 31.92
C GLY A 53 -10.92 0.95 32.31
N ALA A 54 -10.57 0.68 33.56
CA ALA A 54 -9.26 0.97 34.14
C ALA A 54 -8.24 -0.17 34.00
N LEU A 55 -8.51 -1.20 33.17
CA LEU A 55 -7.56 -2.29 32.99
C LEU A 55 -6.27 -1.81 32.28
N PRO A 56 -5.09 -2.17 32.79
CA PRO A 56 -3.84 -2.01 32.05
C PRO A 56 -3.94 -2.68 30.69
N HIS A 57 -3.53 -1.98 29.64
CA HIS A 57 -3.65 -2.42 28.26
C HIS A 57 -2.28 -2.45 27.60
N LEU A 58 -1.78 -3.63 27.25
CA LEU A 58 -0.58 -3.83 26.45
C LEU A 58 -0.96 -4.29 25.06
N TYR A 59 -0.27 -3.78 24.06
CA TYR A 59 -0.62 -4.01 22.67
C TYR A 59 0.61 -4.34 21.83
N PRO A 60 0.94 -5.64 21.63
CA PRO A 60 1.84 -6.04 20.54
C PRO A 60 1.34 -5.50 19.22
N PHE A 61 2.11 -4.62 18.59
CA PHE A 61 1.70 -3.88 17.40
C PHE A 61 2.84 -3.77 16.39
N ILE A 62 2.56 -3.80 15.10
CA ILE A 62 3.61 -3.76 14.07
C ILE A 62 4.31 -2.40 14.05
N VAL A 63 5.65 -2.40 13.94
CA VAL A 63 6.49 -1.19 14.04
C VAL A 63 6.27 -0.19 12.89
N ASN A 64 5.79 -0.64 11.75
CA ASN A 64 5.59 0.19 10.56
C ASN A 64 4.23 0.90 10.51
N ASP A 65 3.38 0.73 11.52
CA ASP A 65 2.06 1.38 11.57
C ASP A 65 1.93 2.35 12.75
N PRO A 66 2.63 3.50 12.68
CA PRO A 66 2.62 4.50 13.75
C PRO A 66 1.25 5.15 13.95
N GLY A 67 0.43 5.23 12.91
CA GLY A 67 -0.86 5.91 12.96
C GLY A 67 -1.86 5.16 13.82
N GLU A 68 -2.13 3.93 13.49
CA GLU A 68 -3.09 3.09 14.21
C GLU A 68 -2.62 2.77 15.64
N GLY A 69 -1.31 2.51 15.84
CA GLY A 69 -0.78 2.36 17.19
C GLY A 69 -0.91 3.63 18.02
N SER A 70 -0.79 4.82 17.42
CA SER A 70 -1.06 6.10 18.12
C SER A 70 -2.55 6.25 18.45
N GLN A 71 -3.46 5.74 17.62
CA GLN A 71 -4.88 5.69 17.90
C GLN A 71 -5.17 4.82 19.12
N ALA A 72 -4.56 3.64 19.21
CA ALA A 72 -4.67 2.76 20.37
C ALA A 72 -4.14 3.44 21.66
N LYS A 73 -3.02 4.15 21.59
CA LYS A 73 -2.48 4.93 22.73
C LYS A 73 -3.42 6.05 23.17
N ARG A 74 -4.03 6.77 22.22
CA ARG A 74 -4.89 7.92 22.50
C ARG A 74 -6.27 7.53 22.99
N ARG A 75 -6.82 6.41 22.51
CA ARG A 75 -8.21 6.05 22.73
C ARG A 75 -8.42 4.80 23.57
N ALA A 76 -7.42 3.94 23.70
CA ALA A 76 -7.48 2.74 24.52
C ALA A 76 -6.33 2.68 25.55
N GLN A 77 -5.63 3.78 25.77
CA GLN A 77 -4.54 3.94 26.75
C GLN A 77 -3.45 2.84 26.62
N ALA A 78 -3.25 2.35 25.40
CA ALA A 78 -2.39 1.22 25.13
C ALA A 78 -0.92 1.56 25.37
N VAL A 79 -0.21 0.66 26.03
CA VAL A 79 1.24 0.58 26.02
C VAL A 79 1.61 -0.31 24.85
N ILE A 80 2.15 0.27 23.79
CA ILE A 80 2.60 -0.48 22.62
C ILE A 80 3.83 -1.31 22.99
N VAL A 81 3.89 -2.52 22.48
CA VAL A 81 5.11 -3.34 22.41
C VAL A 81 5.30 -3.67 20.95
N ASP A 82 6.07 -2.84 20.25
CA ASP A 82 6.16 -3.00 18.81
C ASP A 82 6.86 -4.30 18.40
N HIS A 83 6.50 -4.82 17.25
CA HIS A 83 7.08 -6.02 16.70
C HIS A 83 7.55 -5.82 15.26
N LEU A 84 8.47 -6.68 14.84
CA LEU A 84 9.08 -6.65 13.53
C LEU A 84 8.04 -6.89 12.41
N THR A 85 8.32 -6.32 11.24
CA THR A 85 7.59 -6.62 10.01
C THR A 85 7.87 -8.04 9.53
N PRO A 86 6.98 -8.66 8.73
CA PRO A 86 7.27 -9.92 8.08
C PRO A 86 8.58 -9.87 7.29
N PRO A 87 9.33 -10.98 7.21
CA PRO A 87 10.53 -11.03 6.38
C PRO A 87 10.19 -10.76 4.91
N LEU A 88 10.93 -9.88 4.25
CA LEU A 88 10.81 -9.61 2.83
C LEU A 88 11.85 -10.40 2.04
N THR A 89 11.47 -10.78 0.83
CA THR A 89 12.33 -11.43 -0.16
C THR A 89 11.94 -10.95 -1.57
N ARG A 90 12.82 -11.15 -2.54
CA ARG A 90 12.49 -10.96 -3.96
C ARG A 90 11.49 -12.03 -4.42
N ALA A 91 10.55 -11.65 -5.27
CA ALA A 91 9.52 -12.56 -5.77
C ALA A 91 10.12 -13.72 -6.57
N GLU A 92 11.12 -13.42 -7.42
CA GLU A 92 11.69 -14.31 -8.43
C GLU A 92 10.63 -14.79 -9.46
N LEU A 93 11.06 -15.29 -10.58
CA LEU A 93 10.17 -15.88 -11.57
C LEU A 93 9.95 -17.38 -11.29
N TYR A 94 8.86 -17.93 -11.79
CA TYR A 94 8.48 -19.33 -11.60
C TYR A 94 7.71 -19.86 -12.82
N GLY A 95 7.66 -21.19 -12.97
CA GLY A 95 6.85 -21.85 -14.01
C GLY A 95 7.14 -21.33 -15.42
N ASP A 96 6.08 -21.00 -16.15
CA ASP A 96 6.16 -20.55 -17.54
C ASP A 96 6.77 -19.13 -17.66
N LEU A 97 6.72 -18.31 -16.60
CA LEU A 97 7.42 -17.01 -16.59
C LEU A 97 8.95 -17.20 -16.64
N GLN A 98 9.48 -18.20 -15.94
CA GLN A 98 10.90 -18.56 -16.01
C GLN A 98 11.28 -19.11 -17.39
N GLN A 99 10.38 -19.89 -18.02
CA GLN A 99 10.62 -20.38 -19.39
C GLN A 99 10.61 -19.23 -20.39
N LEU A 100 9.72 -18.25 -20.19
CA LEU A 100 9.66 -17.06 -21.05
C LEU A 100 10.96 -16.24 -20.96
N GLU A 101 11.51 -16.06 -19.76
CA GLU A 101 12.82 -15.42 -19.57
C GLU A 101 13.93 -16.15 -20.33
N ASN A 102 14.00 -17.48 -20.22
CA ASN A 102 14.98 -18.29 -20.95
C ASN A 102 14.82 -18.15 -22.48
N LEU A 103 13.60 -18.04 -22.99
CA LEU A 103 13.34 -17.82 -24.41
C LEU A 103 13.73 -16.42 -24.88
N ILE A 104 13.60 -15.41 -24.01
CA ILE A 104 14.08 -14.06 -24.30
C ILE A 104 15.61 -14.06 -24.39
N ASP A 105 16.28 -14.80 -23.53
CA ASP A 105 17.73 -15.01 -23.63
C ASP A 105 18.12 -15.67 -24.93
N GLU A 106 17.42 -16.77 -25.33
CA GLU A 106 17.63 -17.46 -26.62
C GLU A 106 17.35 -16.52 -27.80
N TYR A 107 16.37 -15.64 -27.72
CA TYR A 107 16.09 -14.62 -28.74
C TYR A 107 17.29 -13.71 -29.01
N TYR A 108 17.86 -13.14 -27.96
CA TYR A 108 19.02 -12.24 -28.09
C TYR A 108 20.29 -13.00 -28.54
N GLU A 109 20.46 -14.25 -28.11
CA GLU A 109 21.54 -15.10 -28.64
C GLU A 109 21.36 -15.39 -30.12
N ALA A 110 20.15 -15.75 -30.56
CA ALA A 110 19.82 -16.03 -31.95
C ALA A 110 20.01 -14.78 -32.83
N GLU A 111 19.60 -13.59 -32.33
CA GLU A 111 19.80 -12.31 -33.05
C GLU A 111 21.27 -12.06 -33.36
N SER A 112 22.17 -12.44 -32.46
CA SER A 112 23.62 -12.26 -32.60
C SER A 112 24.31 -13.38 -33.38
N LEU A 113 23.93 -14.66 -33.17
CA LEU A 113 24.70 -15.82 -33.61
C LEU A 113 24.03 -16.59 -34.75
N ASP A 114 22.68 -16.67 -34.77
CA ASP A 114 21.93 -17.45 -35.77
C ASP A 114 20.54 -16.83 -36.02
N PRO A 115 20.46 -15.74 -36.78
CA PRO A 115 19.19 -15.08 -37.11
C PRO A 115 18.11 -15.96 -37.74
N GLY A 116 18.50 -17.12 -38.30
CA GLY A 116 17.55 -18.08 -38.85
C GLY A 116 16.60 -18.72 -37.81
N ARG A 117 16.95 -18.70 -36.55
CA ARG A 117 16.13 -19.23 -35.45
C ARG A 117 15.13 -18.21 -34.90
N LEU A 118 15.28 -16.93 -35.18
CA LEU A 118 14.46 -15.86 -34.56
C LEU A 118 12.97 -16.11 -34.70
N SER A 119 12.47 -16.53 -35.89
CA SER A 119 11.05 -16.79 -36.09
C SER A 119 10.52 -17.88 -35.16
N ILE A 120 11.29 -18.97 -34.97
CA ILE A 120 10.88 -20.08 -34.11
C ILE A 120 10.85 -19.66 -32.65
N VAL A 121 11.82 -18.85 -32.20
CA VAL A 121 11.88 -18.34 -30.83
C VAL A 121 10.74 -17.35 -30.58
N CYS A 122 10.49 -16.43 -31.53
CA CYS A 122 9.36 -15.51 -31.45
C CYS A 122 8.01 -16.22 -31.38
N ASP A 123 7.80 -17.29 -32.18
CA ASP A 123 6.56 -18.06 -32.13
C ASP A 123 6.34 -18.68 -30.74
N ARG A 124 7.37 -19.21 -30.12
CA ARG A 124 7.31 -19.78 -28.75
C ARG A 124 7.09 -18.72 -27.68
N ILE A 125 7.74 -17.57 -27.80
CA ILE A 125 7.52 -16.45 -26.91
C ILE A 125 6.05 -16.01 -26.99
N GLN A 126 5.50 -15.88 -28.20
CA GLN A 126 4.12 -15.50 -28.41
C GLN A 126 3.15 -16.54 -27.83
N GLU A 127 3.43 -17.83 -28.00
CA GLU A 127 2.63 -18.91 -27.40
C GLU A 127 2.56 -18.81 -25.87
N LEU A 128 3.70 -18.58 -25.20
CA LEU A 128 3.74 -18.42 -23.74
C LEU A 128 3.05 -17.13 -23.30
N ILE A 129 3.21 -16.02 -24.02
CA ILE A 129 2.53 -14.76 -23.72
C ILE A 129 1.01 -14.94 -23.74
N LEU A 130 0.49 -15.63 -24.73
CA LEU A 130 -0.95 -15.91 -24.86
C LEU A 130 -1.42 -16.89 -23.78
N LYS A 131 -0.67 -17.96 -23.54
CA LYS A 131 -0.97 -18.97 -22.52
C LYS A 131 -1.05 -18.35 -21.12
N GLU A 132 -0.11 -17.48 -20.77
CA GLU A 132 -0.03 -16.81 -19.47
C GLU A 132 -0.85 -15.53 -19.42
N ASN A 133 -1.59 -15.17 -20.49
CA ASN A 133 -2.37 -13.93 -20.57
C ASN A 133 -1.54 -12.63 -20.36
N LEU A 134 -0.24 -12.65 -20.59
CA LEU A 134 0.64 -11.50 -20.44
C LEU A 134 0.33 -10.37 -21.43
N HIS A 135 -0.31 -10.71 -22.56
CA HIS A 135 -0.76 -9.72 -23.54
C HIS A 135 -1.77 -8.70 -22.93
N LEU A 136 -2.55 -9.12 -21.93
CA LEU A 136 -3.48 -8.25 -21.20
C LEU A 136 -2.71 -7.28 -20.28
N ASP A 137 -1.76 -7.78 -19.51
CA ASP A 137 -0.94 -7.00 -18.58
C ASP A 137 -0.11 -5.94 -19.32
N LEU A 138 0.46 -6.34 -20.46
CA LEU A 138 1.34 -5.51 -21.28
C LEU A 138 0.59 -4.63 -22.29
N LYS A 139 -0.75 -4.75 -22.38
CA LYS A 139 -1.60 -4.05 -23.37
C LYS A 139 -1.05 -4.25 -24.79
N LEU A 140 -0.71 -5.50 -25.15
CA LEU A 140 -0.21 -5.83 -26.49
C LEU A 140 -1.40 -5.94 -27.45
N ALA A 141 -1.33 -5.25 -28.58
CA ALA A 141 -2.33 -5.39 -29.62
C ALA A 141 -2.26 -6.81 -30.22
N ASN A 142 -3.43 -7.37 -30.56
CA ASN A 142 -3.56 -8.70 -31.21
C ASN A 142 -3.06 -8.69 -32.67
N SER A 143 -2.24 -7.74 -33.08
CA SER A 143 -1.78 -7.57 -34.45
C SER A 143 -0.42 -8.26 -34.68
N GLN A 144 -0.18 -8.69 -35.91
CA GLN A 144 1.05 -9.28 -36.42
C GLN A 144 2.27 -8.33 -36.38
N GLU A 145 2.28 -7.37 -35.46
CA GLU A 145 3.39 -6.48 -35.23
C GLU A 145 4.49 -7.19 -34.45
N GLN A 146 5.71 -6.79 -34.70
CA GLN A 146 6.91 -7.30 -34.06
C GLN A 146 6.77 -7.26 -32.53
N LEU A 147 6.96 -8.39 -31.85
CA LEU A 147 6.87 -8.50 -30.41
C LEU A 147 7.81 -7.49 -29.73
N PRO A 148 7.34 -6.67 -28.78
CA PRO A 148 8.19 -5.71 -28.08
C PRO A 148 9.02 -6.40 -27.00
N ILE A 149 10.00 -7.23 -27.41
CA ILE A 149 10.82 -8.08 -26.53
C ILE A 149 11.37 -7.30 -25.34
N GLY A 150 11.94 -6.10 -25.58
CA GLY A 150 12.48 -5.28 -24.48
C GLY A 150 11.42 -4.83 -23.45
N LYS A 151 10.16 -4.62 -23.86
CA LYS A 151 9.07 -4.33 -22.91
C LYS A 151 8.69 -5.54 -22.08
N ILE A 152 8.68 -6.72 -22.70
CA ILE A 152 8.39 -7.99 -22.02
C ILE A 152 9.50 -8.30 -21.02
N ASP A 153 10.74 -8.19 -21.44
CA ASP A 153 11.94 -8.39 -20.61
C ASP A 153 11.95 -7.45 -19.38
N GLY A 154 11.73 -6.17 -19.61
CA GLY A 154 11.60 -5.19 -18.51
C GLY A 154 10.49 -5.50 -17.52
N TYR A 155 9.33 -5.98 -18.00
CA TYR A 155 8.22 -6.42 -17.14
C TYR A 155 8.58 -7.65 -16.30
N LEU A 156 9.22 -8.66 -16.90
CA LEU A 156 9.68 -9.85 -16.15
C LEU A 156 10.72 -9.46 -15.08
N CYS A 157 11.64 -8.55 -15.40
CA CYS A 157 12.57 -8.01 -14.42
C CYS A 157 11.86 -7.28 -13.27
N GLU A 158 10.80 -6.49 -13.55
CA GLU A 158 10.01 -5.83 -12.51
C GLU A 158 9.27 -6.84 -11.61
N LEU A 159 8.74 -7.93 -12.16
CA LEU A 159 8.12 -9.02 -11.39
C LEU A 159 9.13 -9.73 -10.51
N LYS A 160 10.30 -10.09 -11.07
CA LYS A 160 11.39 -10.77 -10.38
C LYS A 160 11.91 -9.99 -9.17
N GLU A 161 12.10 -8.68 -9.33
CA GLU A 161 12.61 -7.77 -8.30
C GLU A 161 11.56 -7.28 -7.31
N ALA A 162 10.28 -7.62 -7.53
CA ALA A 162 9.22 -7.24 -6.60
C ALA A 162 9.52 -7.78 -5.20
N GLN A 163 9.36 -6.93 -4.20
CA GLN A 163 9.51 -7.33 -2.80
C GLN A 163 8.20 -7.93 -2.30
N ILE A 164 8.26 -9.15 -1.79
CA ILE A 164 7.11 -9.89 -1.24
C ILE A 164 7.43 -10.40 0.16
N ARG A 165 6.39 -10.64 0.93
CA ARG A 165 6.53 -11.25 2.26
C ARG A 165 6.85 -12.74 2.12
N ASP A 166 7.87 -13.23 2.84
CA ASP A 166 8.19 -14.66 2.98
C ASP A 166 7.61 -15.22 4.29
N GLY A 167 6.30 -15.32 4.35
CA GLY A 167 5.55 -15.70 5.54
C GLY A 167 5.21 -14.51 6.44
N LEU A 168 4.99 -14.78 7.72
CA LEU A 168 4.60 -13.80 8.74
C LEU A 168 5.72 -13.67 9.78
N HIS A 169 5.72 -12.55 10.52
CA HIS A 169 6.58 -12.42 11.70
C HIS A 169 6.09 -13.33 12.83
N ILE A 170 7.02 -13.96 13.54
CA ILE A 170 6.74 -14.71 14.77
C ILE A 170 7.20 -13.85 15.94
N PHE A 171 6.24 -13.40 16.75
CA PHE A 171 6.49 -12.49 17.86
C PHE A 171 7.62 -12.99 18.79
N GLY A 172 8.61 -12.14 18.99
CA GLY A 172 9.78 -12.43 19.80
C GLY A 172 10.85 -13.30 19.14
N GLN A 173 10.70 -13.66 17.85
CA GLN A 173 11.66 -14.49 17.14
C GLN A 173 12.32 -13.75 15.98
N CYS A 174 13.67 -13.68 16.01
CA CYS A 174 14.41 -13.20 14.86
C CYS A 174 14.30 -14.21 13.71
N PRO A 175 14.03 -13.76 12.45
CA PRO A 175 14.15 -14.63 11.29
C PRO A 175 15.50 -15.32 11.22
N THR A 176 15.57 -16.47 10.55
CA THR A 176 16.80 -17.26 10.43
C THR A 176 17.08 -17.65 8.98
N GLY A 177 18.33 -18.04 8.69
CA GLY A 177 18.73 -18.52 7.36
C GLY A 177 18.41 -17.51 6.26
N ARG A 178 17.76 -18.01 5.17
CA ARG A 178 17.40 -17.21 4.01
C ARG A 178 16.50 -16.00 4.37
N GLN A 179 15.52 -16.19 5.24
CA GLN A 179 14.62 -15.09 5.65
C GLN A 179 15.38 -13.93 6.31
N LEU A 180 16.35 -14.22 7.17
CA LEU A 180 17.18 -13.19 7.80
C LEU A 180 18.09 -12.50 6.79
N ARG A 181 18.73 -13.27 5.91
CA ARG A 181 19.57 -12.75 4.83
C ARG A 181 18.81 -11.77 3.96
N ASP A 182 17.66 -12.21 3.43
CA ASP A 182 16.85 -11.43 2.50
C ASP A 182 16.26 -10.18 3.18
N LEU A 183 15.83 -10.28 4.44
CA LEU A 183 15.37 -9.13 5.21
C LEU A 183 16.48 -8.09 5.41
N ILE A 184 17.71 -8.53 5.72
CA ILE A 184 18.86 -7.61 5.85
C ILE A 184 19.12 -6.91 4.52
N VAL A 185 19.08 -7.62 3.39
CA VAL A 185 19.26 -7.01 2.06
C VAL A 185 18.15 -6.02 1.77
N ALA A 186 16.89 -6.37 2.04
CA ALA A 186 15.74 -5.49 1.84
C ALA A 186 15.83 -4.19 2.65
N ILE A 187 16.28 -4.26 3.91
CA ILE A 187 16.49 -3.06 4.76
C ILE A 187 17.71 -2.25 4.27
N ALA A 188 18.82 -2.91 3.96
CA ALA A 188 20.05 -2.24 3.56
C ALA A 188 20.03 -1.66 2.14
N ARG A 189 19.11 -2.09 1.29
CA ARG A 189 18.92 -1.61 -0.09
C ARG A 189 18.65 -0.11 -0.16
N HIS A 190 17.86 0.40 0.79
CA HIS A 190 17.42 1.79 0.77
C HIS A 190 18.45 2.75 1.37
N PRO A 191 18.58 3.96 0.81
CA PRO A 191 19.41 5.00 1.40
C PRO A 191 18.92 5.38 2.80
N HIS A 192 19.86 5.66 3.67
CA HIS A 192 19.60 6.30 4.95
C HIS A 192 20.81 7.16 5.37
N ARG A 193 20.73 7.84 6.52
CA ARG A 193 21.74 8.83 6.95
C ARG A 193 23.20 8.32 7.01
N HIS A 194 23.44 7.02 6.95
CA HIS A 194 24.80 6.44 7.06
C HIS A 194 25.35 5.91 5.74
N HIS A 195 24.50 5.60 4.77
CA HIS A 195 24.91 5.11 3.45
C HIS A 195 23.80 5.31 2.39
N ASN A 196 24.19 5.23 1.12
CA ASN A 196 23.29 5.46 -0.03
C ASN A 196 22.50 4.22 -0.50
N GLY A 197 22.55 3.12 0.25
CA GLY A 197 21.97 1.84 -0.12
C GLY A 197 23.01 0.81 -0.54
N PHE A 198 22.76 -0.48 -0.26
CA PHE A 198 23.76 -1.53 -0.43
C PHE A 198 24.06 -1.82 -1.89
N THR A 199 23.03 -2.01 -2.73
CA THR A 199 23.21 -2.25 -4.17
C THR A 199 23.83 -1.06 -4.89
N ARG A 200 23.48 0.16 -4.49
CA ARG A 200 24.16 1.39 -4.97
C ARG A 200 25.64 1.41 -4.60
N ALA A 201 25.97 1.06 -3.37
CA ALA A 201 27.36 1.04 -2.91
C ALA A 201 28.18 0.00 -3.66
N ILE A 202 27.59 -1.16 -4.01
CA ILE A 202 28.24 -2.16 -4.87
C ILE A 202 28.43 -1.62 -6.28
N ALA A 203 27.41 -1.00 -6.87
CA ALA A 203 27.50 -0.41 -8.21
C ALA A 203 28.56 0.69 -8.29
N GLU A 204 28.65 1.55 -7.27
CA GLU A 204 29.65 2.61 -7.15
C GLU A 204 31.07 2.03 -7.06
N ASP A 205 31.28 1.00 -6.24
CA ASP A 205 32.58 0.33 -6.11
C ASP A 205 33.05 -0.38 -7.38
N LEU A 206 32.10 -0.85 -8.19
CA LEU A 206 32.37 -1.45 -9.49
C LEU A 206 32.57 -0.40 -10.59
N GLY A 207 32.20 0.86 -10.35
CA GLY A 207 32.27 1.92 -11.34
C GLY A 207 31.18 1.81 -12.43
N LEU A 208 29.99 1.25 -12.09
CA LEU A 208 28.87 1.17 -13.01
C LEU A 208 28.26 2.56 -13.23
N ASP A 209 27.73 2.81 -14.42
CA ASP A 209 27.23 4.10 -14.87
C ASP A 209 25.69 4.24 -14.79
N PHE A 210 25.05 3.44 -13.97
CA PHE A 210 23.61 3.50 -13.68
C PHE A 210 23.33 3.40 -12.19
N ASP A 211 22.15 3.87 -11.79
CA ASP A 211 21.64 3.76 -10.41
C ASP A 211 20.71 2.55 -10.27
N PRO A 212 21.08 1.50 -9.51
CA PRO A 212 20.27 0.29 -9.37
C PRO A 212 18.85 0.50 -8.82
N LEU A 213 18.62 1.58 -8.05
CA LEU A 213 17.30 1.86 -7.47
C LEU A 213 16.38 2.64 -8.39
N THR A 214 16.93 3.48 -9.26
CA THR A 214 16.12 4.45 -10.00
C THR A 214 16.18 4.28 -11.52
N ALA A 215 17.10 3.48 -12.05
CA ALA A 215 17.15 3.21 -13.48
C ALA A 215 15.93 2.41 -13.96
N ASP A 216 15.64 2.51 -15.24
CA ASP A 216 14.64 1.68 -15.89
C ASP A 216 15.26 0.31 -16.24
N PHE A 217 14.63 -0.78 -15.80
CA PHE A 217 15.14 -2.14 -15.99
C PHE A 217 15.23 -2.57 -17.45
N ALA A 218 14.35 -2.02 -18.30
CA ALA A 218 14.39 -2.31 -19.74
C ALA A 218 15.53 -1.59 -20.48
N THR A 219 16.24 -0.66 -19.82
CA THR A 219 17.34 0.08 -20.44
C THR A 219 18.51 -0.85 -20.72
N GLN A 220 19.06 -0.81 -21.94
CA GLN A 220 20.26 -1.55 -22.29
C GLN A 220 21.49 -1.02 -21.53
N LEU A 221 22.33 -1.94 -21.08
CA LEU A 221 23.58 -1.59 -20.42
C LEU A 221 24.55 -0.91 -21.40
N SER A 222 25.31 0.04 -20.87
CA SER A 222 26.46 0.56 -21.61
C SER A 222 27.52 -0.52 -21.82
N PRO A 223 28.32 -0.44 -22.90
CA PRO A 223 29.45 -1.37 -23.11
C PRO A 223 30.42 -1.41 -21.93
N HIS A 224 30.57 -0.29 -21.23
CA HIS A 224 31.43 -0.17 -20.04
C HIS A 224 30.90 -1.02 -18.88
N SER A 225 29.64 -0.82 -18.47
CA SER A 225 29.02 -1.59 -17.40
C SER A 225 28.91 -3.07 -17.75
N HIS A 226 28.58 -3.41 -18.99
CA HIS A 226 28.54 -4.78 -19.47
C HIS A 226 29.88 -5.51 -19.29
N GLN A 227 31.00 -4.87 -19.72
CA GLN A 227 32.34 -5.44 -19.59
C GLN A 227 32.71 -5.71 -18.12
N ILE A 228 32.46 -4.73 -17.24
CA ILE A 228 32.77 -4.85 -15.80
C ILE A 228 32.02 -6.02 -15.17
N LEU A 229 30.71 -6.14 -15.45
CA LEU A 229 29.87 -7.21 -14.88
C LEU A 229 30.28 -8.57 -15.39
N GLN A 230 30.59 -8.69 -16.70
CA GLN A 230 31.06 -9.94 -17.29
C GLN A 230 32.42 -10.38 -16.74
N GLU A 231 33.37 -9.46 -16.58
CA GLU A 231 34.67 -9.78 -15.97
C GLU A 231 34.55 -10.20 -14.51
N LYS A 232 33.67 -9.54 -13.75
CA LYS A 232 33.55 -9.75 -12.29
C LYS A 232 32.73 -10.99 -11.93
N PHE A 233 31.58 -11.19 -12.61
CA PHE A 233 30.59 -12.20 -12.26
C PHE A 233 30.50 -13.34 -13.27
N GLN A 234 31.22 -13.26 -14.39
CA GLN A 234 31.15 -14.22 -15.50
C GLN A 234 29.73 -14.43 -16.03
N HIS A 235 28.91 -13.39 -15.93
CA HIS A 235 27.50 -13.36 -16.36
C HIS A 235 27.31 -12.27 -17.39
N SER A 236 26.64 -12.59 -18.49
CA SER A 236 26.33 -11.62 -19.54
C SER A 236 25.03 -10.91 -19.17
N CYS A 237 25.13 -9.65 -18.79
CA CYS A 237 23.99 -8.79 -18.53
C CYS A 237 23.73 -7.91 -19.75
N ARG A 238 22.51 -7.88 -20.27
CA ARG A 238 22.14 -7.03 -21.42
C ARG A 238 21.48 -5.75 -20.97
N THR A 239 20.59 -5.87 -19.98
CA THR A 239 19.78 -4.77 -19.46
C THR A 239 20.21 -4.37 -18.06
N VAL A 240 19.73 -3.20 -17.64
CA VAL A 240 19.87 -2.76 -16.24
C VAL A 240 19.18 -3.74 -15.29
N GLY A 241 18.07 -4.37 -15.70
CA GLY A 241 17.37 -5.38 -14.92
C GLY A 241 18.27 -6.58 -14.60
N ASP A 242 18.94 -7.16 -15.61
CA ASP A 242 19.91 -8.25 -15.42
C ASP A 242 21.03 -7.84 -14.45
N ALA A 243 21.53 -6.62 -14.62
CA ALA A 243 22.60 -6.12 -13.77
C ALA A 243 22.14 -5.95 -12.30
N VAL A 244 20.92 -5.45 -12.08
CA VAL A 244 20.35 -5.33 -10.73
C VAL A 244 20.19 -6.70 -10.08
N GLU A 245 19.73 -7.70 -10.81
CA GLU A 245 19.65 -9.07 -10.30
C GLU A 245 21.00 -9.63 -9.84
N VAL A 246 22.03 -9.44 -10.64
CA VAL A 246 23.40 -9.85 -10.29
C VAL A 246 23.91 -9.12 -9.03
N LEU A 247 23.64 -7.81 -8.93
CA LEU A 247 24.03 -7.02 -7.76
C LEU A 247 23.29 -7.45 -6.49
N GLU A 248 21.98 -7.70 -6.58
CA GLU A 248 21.16 -8.20 -5.47
C GLU A 248 21.61 -9.59 -5.00
N THR A 249 21.89 -10.49 -5.94
CA THR A 249 22.40 -11.83 -5.65
C THR A 249 23.78 -11.76 -4.97
N TYR A 250 24.62 -10.86 -5.43
CA TYR A 250 25.92 -10.62 -4.83
C TYR A 250 25.79 -10.02 -3.42
N ALA A 251 24.90 -9.06 -3.23
CA ALA A 251 24.58 -8.49 -1.93
C ALA A 251 24.09 -9.59 -0.94
N ALA A 252 23.20 -10.46 -1.38
CA ALA A 252 22.72 -11.59 -0.58
C ALA A 252 23.85 -12.54 -0.19
N THR A 253 24.76 -12.86 -1.12
CA THR A 253 25.95 -13.70 -0.86
C THR A 253 26.88 -13.06 0.18
N LEU A 254 27.12 -11.76 0.08
CA LEU A 254 27.94 -11.02 1.06
C LEU A 254 27.31 -11.04 2.46
N VAL A 255 26.01 -10.85 2.55
CA VAL A 255 25.26 -10.92 3.82
C VAL A 255 25.28 -12.34 4.39
N GLU A 256 25.09 -13.36 3.58
CA GLU A 256 25.13 -14.77 4.02
C GLU A 256 26.50 -15.15 4.61
N ASN A 257 27.58 -14.73 3.95
CA ASN A 257 28.94 -14.92 4.46
C ASN A 257 29.16 -14.18 5.80
N LEU A 258 28.59 -12.99 5.93
CA LEU A 258 28.68 -12.19 7.15
C LEU A 258 27.91 -12.83 8.33
N ILE A 259 26.73 -13.37 8.09
CA ILE A 259 25.90 -14.04 9.11
C ILE A 259 26.54 -15.36 9.55
N SER A 260 27.10 -16.12 8.59
CA SER A 260 27.68 -17.44 8.84
C SER A 260 29.05 -17.41 9.53
N SER A 261 29.76 -16.28 9.47
CA SER A 261 31.10 -16.12 10.05
C SER A 261 31.13 -15.02 11.11
N PRO A 262 31.04 -15.35 12.41
CA PRO A 262 30.92 -14.35 13.49
C PRO A 262 32.16 -13.47 13.69
N THR A 263 33.25 -13.75 13.04
CA THR A 263 34.47 -12.92 13.06
C THR A 263 34.69 -12.35 11.65
N PRO A 264 34.60 -11.02 11.46
CA PRO A 264 35.01 -10.43 10.19
C PRO A 264 36.47 -10.78 9.98
N ARG A 265 36.82 -11.43 8.85
CA ARG A 265 38.18 -11.52 8.39
C ARG A 265 38.66 -10.08 8.18
N ARG A 266 39.40 -9.54 9.12
CA ARG A 266 40.20 -8.33 8.91
C ARG A 266 41.15 -8.61 7.76
N ASP A 267 40.76 -8.26 6.58
CA ASP A 267 41.72 -8.09 5.51
C ASP A 267 42.45 -6.77 5.77
N GLU A 268 43.49 -6.85 6.57
CA GLU A 268 44.31 -5.72 7.01
C GLU A 268 45.07 -5.05 5.85
N SER A 269 44.91 -5.55 4.61
CA SER A 269 45.65 -5.08 3.43
C SER A 269 45.02 -3.92 2.67
N ARG A 270 43.79 -3.47 3.01
CA ARG A 270 43.13 -2.39 2.28
C ARG A 270 43.04 -1.10 3.10
N LEU A 271 43.91 -0.17 2.77
CA LEU A 271 43.95 1.23 3.28
C LEU A 271 42.71 2.09 2.84
N TYR A 272 41.81 1.57 2.01
CA TYR A 272 40.64 2.25 1.54
C TYR A 272 39.37 1.42 1.88
N ILE A 273 38.48 2.02 2.70
CA ILE A 273 37.15 1.48 2.96
C ILE A 273 36.30 1.82 1.72
N THR A 274 35.97 0.80 0.95
CA THR A 274 35.04 0.98 -0.19
C THR A 274 33.62 1.21 0.27
N PRO A 275 32.73 1.86 -0.52
CA PRO A 275 31.33 2.10 -0.18
C PRO A 275 30.59 0.85 0.30
N HIS A 276 30.65 -0.28 -0.43
CA HIS A 276 29.95 -1.50 0.00
C HIS A 276 30.53 -2.11 1.30
N HIS A 277 31.83 -1.98 1.52
CA HIS A 277 32.46 -2.44 2.78
C HIS A 277 31.99 -1.61 3.98
N SER A 278 31.75 -0.32 3.80
CA SER A 278 31.13 0.53 4.81
C SER A 278 29.73 0.04 5.19
N VAL A 279 28.90 -0.33 4.19
CA VAL A 279 27.56 -0.88 4.41
C VAL A 279 27.63 -2.23 5.15
N LEU A 280 28.52 -3.14 4.75
CA LEU A 280 28.73 -4.42 5.43
C LEU A 280 29.17 -4.23 6.89
N THR A 281 30.03 -3.25 7.15
CA THR A 281 30.46 -2.91 8.51
C THR A 281 29.28 -2.40 9.34
N TRP A 282 28.41 -1.58 8.76
CA TRP A 282 27.19 -1.12 9.42
C TRP A 282 26.21 -2.28 9.65
N ILE A 283 25.99 -3.16 8.67
CA ILE A 283 25.15 -4.35 8.85
C ILE A 283 25.67 -5.19 10.03
N HIS A 284 26.97 -5.49 10.06
CA HIS A 284 27.58 -6.30 11.11
C HIS A 284 27.52 -5.65 12.49
N SER A 285 27.79 -4.34 12.57
CA SER A 285 27.93 -3.65 13.86
C SER A 285 26.61 -3.08 14.41
N ARG A 286 25.59 -2.89 13.57
CA ARG A 286 24.33 -2.23 13.94
C ARG A 286 23.08 -3.03 13.58
N LEU A 287 22.86 -3.30 12.28
CA LEU A 287 21.60 -3.88 11.83
C LEU A 287 21.42 -5.32 12.31
N PHE A 288 22.39 -6.19 12.07
CA PHE A 288 22.32 -7.59 12.49
C PHE A 288 22.18 -7.76 14.01
N PRO A 289 22.98 -7.07 14.86
CA PRO A 289 22.76 -7.11 16.32
C PRO A 289 21.40 -6.56 16.76
N ALA A 290 20.82 -5.59 16.04
CA ALA A 290 19.50 -5.08 16.35
C ALA A 290 18.42 -6.13 16.04
N LEU A 291 18.47 -6.80 14.88
CA LEU A 291 17.58 -7.90 14.54
C LEU A 291 17.69 -9.09 15.52
N GLN A 292 18.89 -9.43 15.97
CA GLN A 292 19.08 -10.48 16.99
C GLN A 292 18.37 -10.17 18.32
N LYS A 293 18.04 -8.91 18.60
CA LYS A 293 17.31 -8.49 19.79
C LYS A 293 15.80 -8.57 19.67
N THR A 294 15.25 -9.13 18.61
CA THR A 294 13.78 -9.31 18.43
C THR A 294 13.12 -10.01 19.63
N HIS A 295 13.85 -10.86 20.38
CA HIS A 295 13.36 -11.45 21.62
C HIS A 295 12.93 -10.40 22.68
N GLN A 296 13.34 -9.14 22.54
CA GLN A 296 12.89 -8.04 23.41
C GLN A 296 11.38 -7.80 23.30
N GLU A 297 10.73 -8.17 22.21
CA GLU A 297 9.29 -8.12 22.06
C GLU A 297 8.58 -8.88 23.19
N ILE A 298 9.01 -10.12 23.47
CA ILE A 298 8.49 -10.92 24.61
C ILE A 298 8.97 -10.33 25.95
N THR A 299 10.25 -10.01 26.07
CA THR A 299 10.83 -9.52 27.32
C THR A 299 10.18 -8.23 27.79
N HIS A 300 9.88 -7.31 26.84
CA HIS A 300 9.27 -6.03 27.17
C HIS A 300 7.76 -6.15 27.38
N LEU A 301 7.08 -7.11 26.71
CA LEU A 301 5.69 -7.45 27.04
C LEU A 301 5.56 -7.93 28.49
N LEU A 302 6.40 -8.89 28.89
CA LEU A 302 6.43 -9.39 30.27
C LEU A 302 6.81 -8.28 31.27
N ARG A 303 7.74 -7.40 30.88
CA ARG A 303 8.12 -6.24 31.69
C ARG A 303 6.95 -5.27 31.90
N GLY A 304 6.14 -5.04 30.86
CA GLY A 304 4.92 -4.21 30.93
C GLY A 304 3.86 -4.84 31.82
N LEU A 305 3.65 -6.16 31.70
CA LEU A 305 2.73 -6.92 32.58
C LEU A 305 3.18 -6.89 34.06
N ASP A 306 4.48 -6.79 34.31
CA ASP A 306 5.05 -6.61 35.67
C ASP A 306 4.96 -5.14 36.16
N GLY A 307 4.23 -4.28 35.47
CA GLY A 307 4.05 -2.87 35.83
C GLY A 307 5.29 -2.00 35.63
N ARG A 308 6.30 -2.45 34.92
CA ARG A 308 7.54 -1.70 34.66
C ARG A 308 7.49 -0.93 33.33
N TYR A 309 8.29 0.11 33.25
CA TYR A 309 8.42 0.95 32.06
C TYR A 309 8.87 0.14 30.84
N VAL A 310 8.10 0.20 29.76
CA VAL A 310 8.48 -0.30 28.43
C VAL A 310 9.27 0.82 27.71
N PRO A 311 10.51 0.57 27.24
CA PRO A 311 11.32 1.59 26.58
C PRO A 311 10.60 2.22 25.40
N SER A 312 10.84 3.49 25.13
CA SER A 312 10.28 4.20 24.00
C SER A 312 11.26 4.28 22.82
N ALA A 313 10.75 4.19 21.59
CA ALA A 313 11.54 4.29 20.36
C ALA A 313 10.68 4.92 19.23
N PRO A 314 11.30 5.35 18.11
CA PRO A 314 10.56 5.78 16.93
C PRO A 314 9.87 4.60 16.25
N ALA A 315 8.82 4.89 15.45
CA ALA A 315 8.15 3.96 14.56
C ALA A 315 8.46 4.28 13.09
N GLY A 316 8.24 3.34 12.20
CA GLY A 316 8.39 3.52 10.75
C GLY A 316 8.66 2.20 10.02
N ALA A 317 8.78 2.26 8.70
CA ALA A 317 9.07 1.10 7.86
C ALA A 317 10.58 0.85 7.75
N PRO A 318 11.12 -0.26 8.32
CA PRO A 318 12.55 -0.56 8.24
C PRO A 318 13.06 -0.63 6.81
N THR A 319 12.26 -1.19 5.91
CA THR A 319 12.59 -1.39 4.50
C THR A 319 12.37 -0.13 3.63
N ARG A 320 11.94 0.97 4.24
CA ARG A 320 11.87 2.30 3.57
C ARG A 320 12.91 3.28 4.12
N GLY A 321 14.09 2.78 4.46
CA GLY A 321 15.21 3.61 4.94
C GLY A 321 15.10 4.06 6.41
N ARG A 322 14.30 3.34 7.24
CA ARG A 322 14.13 3.62 8.68
C ARG A 322 14.68 2.51 9.59
N PRO A 323 15.96 2.07 9.39
CA PRO A 323 16.50 0.99 10.19
C PRO A 323 16.69 1.35 11.69
N GLU A 324 16.62 2.64 12.04
CA GLU A 324 16.72 3.11 13.42
C GLU A 324 15.53 2.74 14.30
N VAL A 325 14.44 2.25 13.73
CA VAL A 325 13.30 1.72 14.49
C VAL A 325 13.61 0.36 15.13
N LEU A 326 14.71 -0.26 14.73
CA LEU A 326 15.20 -1.52 15.30
C LEU A 326 16.20 -1.27 16.45
N PRO A 327 16.23 -2.14 17.49
CA PRO A 327 15.41 -3.33 17.69
C PRO A 327 13.96 -3.01 18.06
N THR A 328 13.06 -3.95 17.77
CA THR A 328 11.66 -3.91 18.21
C THR A 328 11.47 -4.31 19.69
N GLY A 329 10.25 -4.23 20.19
CA GLY A 329 9.88 -4.45 21.57
C GLY A 329 9.63 -3.15 22.34
N ASN A 330 9.42 -2.03 21.67
CA ASN A 330 9.35 -0.72 22.30
C ASN A 330 7.94 -0.12 22.26
N ASN A 331 7.67 0.80 23.18
CA ASN A 331 6.47 1.63 23.15
C ASN A 331 6.73 2.82 22.24
N PHE A 332 6.48 2.66 20.96
CA PHE A 332 6.85 3.66 19.95
C PHE A 332 6.13 5.00 20.12
N TYR A 333 6.77 6.05 19.65
CA TYR A 333 6.25 7.41 19.55
C TYR A 333 6.30 7.92 18.12
N THR A 334 5.49 8.96 17.84
CA THR A 334 5.50 9.69 16.58
C THR A 334 6.19 11.04 16.73
N PHE A 335 6.33 11.77 15.63
CA PHE A 335 6.98 13.08 15.59
C PHE A 335 5.98 14.24 15.70
N ASP A 336 6.50 15.50 15.70
CA ASP A 336 5.67 16.70 15.73
C ASP A 336 4.86 16.86 14.43
N ILE A 337 3.54 16.66 14.50
CA ILE A 337 2.63 16.73 13.36
C ILE A 337 2.58 18.12 12.71
N ARG A 338 3.04 19.19 13.41
CA ARG A 338 3.10 20.56 12.87
C ARG A 338 4.24 20.78 11.87
N ALA A 339 5.16 19.83 11.78
CA ALA A 339 6.23 19.86 10.81
C ALA A 339 5.83 19.25 9.45
N LEU A 340 4.56 18.87 9.28
CA LEU A 340 4.06 18.24 8.06
C LEU A 340 3.35 19.23 7.14
N PRO A 341 3.45 19.00 5.80
CA PRO A 341 4.43 18.13 5.16
C PRO A 341 5.86 18.62 5.37
N THR A 342 6.82 17.70 5.44
CA THR A 342 8.24 18.08 5.51
C THR A 342 8.75 18.60 4.17
N GLU A 343 9.88 19.33 4.15
CA GLU A 343 10.51 19.79 2.91
C GLU A 343 10.84 18.62 1.96
N ILE A 344 11.30 17.47 2.51
CA ILE A 344 11.59 16.26 1.74
C ILE A 344 10.30 15.65 1.17
N ALA A 345 9.23 15.59 1.98
CA ALA A 345 7.93 15.12 1.52
C ALA A 345 7.35 15.99 0.41
N TRP A 346 7.60 17.31 0.47
CA TRP A 346 7.25 18.23 -0.62
C TRP A 346 7.96 17.87 -1.94
N ASP A 347 9.27 17.60 -1.90
CA ASP A 347 10.02 17.21 -3.08
C ASP A 347 9.53 15.89 -3.69
N ILE A 348 9.15 14.93 -2.85
CA ILE A 348 8.61 13.63 -3.29
C ILE A 348 7.20 13.82 -3.86
N GLY A 349 6.31 14.50 -3.14
CA GLY A 349 4.94 14.74 -3.57
C GLY A 349 4.85 15.55 -4.86
N ARG A 350 5.72 16.57 -5.02
CA ARG A 350 5.83 17.33 -6.26
C ARG A 350 6.22 16.45 -7.45
N LYS A 351 7.22 15.56 -7.29
CA LYS A 351 7.61 14.61 -8.35
C LYS A 351 6.48 13.63 -8.66
N ALA A 352 5.77 13.14 -7.65
CA ALA A 352 4.62 12.26 -7.83
C ALA A 352 3.52 12.95 -8.65
N ALA A 353 3.18 14.20 -8.30
CA ALA A 353 2.23 15.02 -9.04
C ALA A 353 2.64 15.23 -10.51
N GLU A 354 3.92 15.54 -10.77
CA GLU A 354 4.45 15.71 -12.13
C GLU A 354 4.35 14.40 -12.93
N ASN A 355 4.73 13.26 -12.33
CA ASN A 355 4.65 11.94 -12.97
C ASN A 355 3.21 11.55 -13.29
N LEU A 356 2.26 11.81 -12.38
CA LEU A 356 0.84 11.54 -12.60
C LEU A 356 0.29 12.34 -13.77
N ILE A 357 0.60 13.64 -13.81
CA ILE A 357 0.15 14.52 -14.90
C ILE A 357 0.77 14.10 -16.23
N GLU A 358 2.04 13.75 -16.24
CA GLU A 358 2.74 13.26 -17.44
C GLU A 358 2.08 11.97 -17.94
N CYS A 359 1.88 10.98 -17.07
CA CYS A 359 1.23 9.71 -17.39
C CYS A 359 -0.17 9.93 -17.99
N TYR A 360 -1.01 10.71 -17.31
CA TYR A 360 -2.36 11.00 -17.77
C TYR A 360 -2.34 11.74 -19.14
N THR A 361 -1.46 12.73 -19.29
CA THR A 361 -1.37 13.51 -20.53
C THR A 361 -0.88 12.69 -21.71
N GLN A 362 0.03 11.74 -21.47
CA GLN A 362 0.50 10.80 -22.51
C GLN A 362 -0.63 9.84 -22.94
N GLU A 363 -1.47 9.39 -22.01
CA GLU A 363 -2.58 8.48 -22.31
C GLU A 363 -3.78 9.17 -22.98
N HIS A 364 -4.08 10.42 -22.60
CA HIS A 364 -5.32 11.10 -22.99
C HIS A 364 -5.12 12.30 -23.93
N GLY A 365 -3.91 12.81 -24.11
CA GLY A 365 -3.62 13.95 -24.95
C GLY A 365 -4.05 15.31 -24.36
N GLU A 366 -4.56 15.33 -23.11
CA GLU A 366 -4.95 16.55 -22.40
C GLU A 366 -4.55 16.50 -20.93
N TYR A 367 -4.47 17.66 -20.28
CA TYR A 367 -4.20 17.76 -18.85
C TYR A 367 -5.41 17.34 -18.01
N PRO A 368 -5.22 16.62 -16.86
CA PRO A 368 -6.32 16.32 -15.96
C PRO A 368 -6.86 17.59 -15.29
N LYS A 369 -8.17 17.66 -15.09
CA LYS A 369 -8.85 18.79 -14.45
C LYS A 369 -9.26 18.49 -13.02
N THR A 370 -9.69 17.25 -12.75
CA THR A 370 -10.27 16.85 -11.45
C THR A 370 -9.72 15.51 -11.00
N LEU A 371 -9.43 15.40 -9.70
CA LEU A 371 -8.83 14.21 -9.11
C LEU A 371 -9.38 13.97 -7.70
N GLY A 372 -9.63 12.70 -7.37
CA GLY A 372 -9.89 12.22 -6.01
C GLY A 372 -8.68 11.46 -5.47
N LEU A 373 -8.17 11.88 -4.30
CA LEU A 373 -7.04 11.23 -3.63
C LEU A 373 -7.48 10.65 -2.29
N SER A 374 -7.23 9.35 -2.09
CA SER A 374 -7.38 8.69 -0.79
C SER A 374 -6.19 9.02 0.11
N LEU A 375 -6.46 9.59 1.30
CA LEU A 375 -5.42 10.12 2.20
C LEU A 375 -5.42 9.39 3.55
N TRP A 376 -4.29 8.77 3.88
CA TRP A 376 -4.13 7.93 5.05
C TRP A 376 -3.32 8.61 6.16
N GLY A 377 -3.83 8.56 7.39
CA GLY A 377 -3.11 9.11 8.53
C GLY A 377 -1.81 8.36 8.84
N THR A 378 -1.80 7.02 8.70
CA THR A 378 -0.60 6.21 8.92
C THR A 378 0.49 6.50 7.88
N ALA A 379 0.15 6.53 6.57
CA ALA A 379 1.08 6.89 5.52
C ALA A 379 1.63 8.32 5.73
N THR A 380 0.76 9.28 6.07
CA THR A 380 1.16 10.65 6.40
C THR A 380 2.17 10.70 7.55
N MET A 381 1.98 9.90 8.61
CA MET A 381 2.96 9.81 9.71
C MET A 381 4.27 9.15 9.30
N ARG A 382 4.21 8.11 8.46
CA ARG A 382 5.38 7.31 8.07
C ARG A 382 6.27 8.05 7.08
N THR A 383 5.67 8.79 6.15
CA THR A 383 6.38 9.49 5.07
C THR A 383 6.82 10.92 5.44
N GLY A 384 6.14 11.51 6.39
CA GLY A 384 6.27 12.95 6.64
C GLY A 384 5.34 13.80 5.78
N GLY A 385 4.32 13.20 5.14
CA GLY A 385 3.25 13.87 4.41
C GLY A 385 3.42 13.91 2.89
N ASP A 386 3.96 12.86 2.26
CA ASP A 386 4.14 12.78 0.80
C ASP A 386 2.81 13.03 0.05
N ASP A 387 1.70 12.38 0.48
CA ASP A 387 0.41 12.46 -0.22
C ASP A 387 -0.24 13.86 -0.12
N ILE A 388 -0.19 14.50 1.04
CA ILE A 388 -0.71 15.87 1.17
C ILE A 388 0.17 16.88 0.42
N ALA A 389 1.46 16.62 0.33
CA ALA A 389 2.37 17.40 -0.48
C ALA A 389 2.07 17.25 -1.98
N GLU A 390 1.75 16.05 -2.44
CA GLU A 390 1.28 15.79 -3.81
C GLU A 390 -0.01 16.54 -4.13
N ALA A 391 -0.99 16.49 -3.22
CA ALA A 391 -2.25 17.22 -3.37
C ALA A 391 -2.04 18.74 -3.49
N LEU A 392 -1.16 19.32 -2.65
CA LEU A 392 -0.79 20.74 -2.72
C LEU A 392 -0.05 21.08 -4.02
N ALA A 393 0.86 20.20 -4.47
CA ALA A 393 1.59 20.38 -5.73
C ALA A 393 0.67 20.34 -6.94
N LEU A 394 -0.35 19.46 -6.96
CA LEU A 394 -1.38 19.41 -7.99
C LEU A 394 -2.18 20.72 -8.07
N LEU A 395 -2.54 21.32 -6.93
CA LEU A 395 -3.14 22.65 -6.85
C LEU A 395 -2.19 23.76 -7.31
N GLY A 396 -0.87 23.55 -7.29
CA GLY A 396 0.15 24.56 -7.53
C GLY A 396 0.41 25.45 -6.31
N VAL A 397 0.47 24.84 -5.13
CA VAL A 397 0.71 25.49 -3.85
C VAL A 397 1.90 24.84 -3.15
N GLN A 398 2.83 25.64 -2.65
CA GLN A 398 4.01 25.20 -1.92
C GLN A 398 3.91 25.59 -0.45
N PRO A 399 4.10 24.68 0.53
CA PRO A 399 4.22 25.03 1.93
C PRO A 399 5.42 25.93 2.22
N VAL A 400 5.28 26.78 3.25
CA VAL A 400 6.36 27.63 3.76
C VAL A 400 6.72 27.18 5.16
N TRP A 401 8.01 26.92 5.40
CA TRP A 401 8.50 26.41 6.67
C TRP A 401 9.23 27.49 7.47
N ASP A 402 9.03 27.49 8.80
CA ASP A 402 9.91 28.21 9.71
C ASP A 402 11.28 27.52 9.79
N GLY A 403 12.33 28.24 9.41
CA GLY A 403 13.67 27.70 9.33
C GLY A 403 14.25 27.15 10.64
N ALA A 404 13.80 27.65 11.79
CA ALA A 404 14.27 27.22 13.12
C ALA A 404 13.49 26.00 13.65
N ALA A 405 12.16 26.03 13.54
CA ALA A 405 11.29 24.99 14.07
C ALA A 405 10.92 23.92 13.04
N ARG A 406 11.22 24.13 11.76
CA ARG A 406 10.82 23.28 10.61
C ARG A 406 9.31 23.02 10.55
N ARG A 407 8.51 23.93 11.09
CA ARG A 407 7.05 23.83 11.07
C ARG A 407 6.50 24.55 9.84
N VAL A 408 5.45 24.01 9.28
CA VAL A 408 4.69 24.71 8.25
C VAL A 408 3.96 25.89 8.93
N VAL A 409 4.20 27.10 8.42
CA VAL A 409 3.66 28.35 8.97
C VAL A 409 2.76 29.08 7.98
N ASP A 410 2.89 28.79 6.69
CA ASP A 410 2.13 29.42 5.61
C ASP A 410 2.23 28.57 4.33
N PHE A 411 1.67 29.05 3.24
CA PHE A 411 1.86 28.52 1.91
C PHE A 411 2.04 29.64 0.88
N GLU A 412 2.71 29.29 -0.23
CA GLU A 412 2.91 30.16 -1.38
C GLU A 412 2.19 29.60 -2.60
N ILE A 413 1.47 30.45 -3.33
CA ILE A 413 0.83 30.09 -4.60
C ILE A 413 1.85 30.24 -5.71
N LEU A 414 2.15 29.13 -6.39
CA LEU A 414 3.04 29.11 -7.53
C LEU A 414 2.35 29.76 -8.75
N PRO A 415 2.96 30.79 -9.38
CA PRO A 415 2.43 31.37 -10.61
C PRO A 415 2.37 30.30 -11.72
N LEU A 416 1.38 30.40 -12.62
CA LEU A 416 1.23 29.48 -13.74
C LEU A 416 2.50 29.40 -14.63
N SER A 417 3.27 30.49 -14.73
CA SER A 417 4.54 30.53 -15.45
C SER A 417 5.64 29.68 -14.81
N VAL A 418 5.59 29.47 -13.50
CA VAL A 418 6.51 28.59 -12.75
C VAL A 418 5.98 27.16 -12.73
N LEU A 419 4.66 27.00 -12.59
CA LEU A 419 4.00 25.70 -12.60
C LEU A 419 4.13 24.99 -13.95
N GLY A 420 4.11 25.75 -15.06
CA GLY A 420 4.29 25.23 -16.42
C GLY A 420 3.11 24.41 -16.96
N ARG A 421 1.99 24.33 -16.22
CA ARG A 421 0.80 23.52 -16.52
C ARG A 421 -0.45 24.10 -15.86
N PRO A 422 -1.65 23.65 -16.24
CA PRO A 422 -2.87 23.97 -15.50
C PRO A 422 -2.80 23.45 -14.04
N ARG A 423 -3.58 24.07 -13.17
CA ARG A 423 -3.89 23.55 -11.83
C ARG A 423 -4.82 22.36 -11.95
N VAL A 424 -4.82 21.47 -10.95
CA VAL A 424 -5.74 20.33 -10.86
C VAL A 424 -6.63 20.54 -9.65
N ASP A 425 -7.94 20.36 -9.82
CA ASP A 425 -8.92 20.42 -8.74
C ASP A 425 -8.95 19.10 -7.97
N VAL A 426 -8.33 19.06 -6.80
CA VAL A 426 -8.15 17.87 -5.97
C VAL A 426 -9.22 17.78 -4.90
N THR A 427 -9.89 16.63 -4.84
CA THR A 427 -10.81 16.26 -3.76
C THR A 427 -10.11 15.20 -2.88
N LEU A 428 -9.95 15.49 -1.60
CA LEU A 428 -9.36 14.56 -0.63
C LEU A 428 -10.44 13.68 -0.01
N ARG A 429 -10.25 12.36 -0.05
CA ARG A 429 -10.99 11.39 0.74
C ARG A 429 -10.12 10.95 1.93
N ILE A 430 -10.28 11.63 3.05
CA ILE A 430 -9.44 11.40 4.24
C ILE A 430 -9.93 10.21 5.07
N SER A 431 -9.00 9.46 5.64
CA SER A 431 -9.30 8.44 6.66
C SER A 431 -9.76 9.08 7.98
N GLY A 432 -10.50 8.32 8.78
CA GLY A 432 -10.94 8.81 10.09
C GLY A 432 -9.77 9.13 11.02
N PHE A 433 -8.67 8.38 10.92
CA PHE A 433 -7.47 8.69 11.67
C PHE A 433 -6.77 9.97 11.16
N PHE A 434 -6.70 10.20 9.84
CA PHE A 434 -6.17 11.45 9.30
C PHE A 434 -6.96 12.66 9.82
N ARG A 435 -8.30 12.59 9.78
CA ARG A 435 -9.20 13.60 10.34
C ARG A 435 -8.85 13.94 11.80
N ASP A 436 -8.63 12.91 12.62
CA ASP A 436 -8.42 13.09 14.06
C ASP A 436 -7.01 13.55 14.42
N ALA A 437 -6.02 13.17 13.62
CA ALA A 437 -4.60 13.43 13.90
C ALA A 437 -4.07 14.71 13.25
N PHE A 438 -4.64 15.12 12.11
CA PHE A 438 -4.07 16.17 11.26
C PHE A 438 -5.07 17.31 10.90
N PRO A 439 -5.80 17.87 11.88
CA PRO A 439 -6.70 18.98 11.57
C PRO A 439 -5.96 20.18 10.95
N ASN A 440 -4.70 20.42 11.33
CA ASN A 440 -3.85 21.45 10.75
C ASN A 440 -3.58 21.26 9.25
N LEU A 441 -3.49 20.00 8.76
CA LEU A 441 -3.31 19.73 7.32
C LEU A 441 -4.63 19.90 6.56
N ILE A 442 -5.75 19.58 7.19
CA ILE A 442 -7.09 19.87 6.65
C ILE A 442 -7.26 21.37 6.46
N ASP A 443 -6.94 22.15 7.50
CA ASP A 443 -7.01 23.62 7.46
C ASP A 443 -6.08 24.22 6.39
N LEU A 444 -4.85 23.72 6.30
CA LEU A 444 -3.87 24.16 5.30
C LEU A 444 -4.39 23.92 3.87
N PHE A 445 -4.93 22.73 3.60
CA PHE A 445 -5.44 22.38 2.28
C PHE A 445 -6.71 23.16 1.92
N ASP A 446 -7.65 23.31 2.85
CA ASP A 446 -8.89 24.08 2.67
C ASP A 446 -8.60 25.57 2.42
N GLN A 447 -7.64 26.15 3.13
CA GLN A 447 -7.18 27.52 2.90
C GLN A 447 -6.51 27.67 1.53
N ALA A 448 -5.68 26.69 1.11
CA ALA A 448 -5.07 26.68 -0.21
C ALA A 448 -6.11 26.64 -1.32
N VAL A 449 -7.12 25.76 -1.23
CA VAL A 449 -8.25 25.68 -2.16
C VAL A 449 -8.98 27.02 -2.23
N SER A 450 -9.27 27.63 -1.07
CA SER A 450 -9.94 28.92 -0.98
C SER A 450 -9.15 30.03 -1.64
N ALA A 451 -7.83 30.05 -1.48
CA ALA A 451 -6.96 31.05 -2.08
C ALA A 451 -6.87 30.88 -3.62
N ILE A 452 -6.73 29.65 -4.10
CA ILE A 452 -6.69 29.33 -5.55
C ILE A 452 -8.01 29.68 -6.23
N ALA A 453 -9.15 29.42 -5.56
CA ALA A 453 -10.48 29.72 -6.10
C ALA A 453 -10.74 31.24 -6.30
N MET A 454 -9.97 32.08 -5.65
CA MET A 454 -10.08 33.56 -5.74
C MET A 454 -9.17 34.19 -6.80
N LEU A 455 -8.34 33.39 -7.48
CA LEU A 455 -7.41 33.88 -8.48
C LEU A 455 -8.14 34.23 -9.79
N ASP A 456 -7.76 35.36 -10.39
CA ASP A 456 -8.21 35.74 -11.72
C ASP A 456 -7.32 35.08 -12.80
N GLU A 457 -7.57 33.77 -13.00
CA GLU A 457 -6.87 32.94 -13.97
C GLU A 457 -7.86 32.35 -14.99
N PRO A 458 -7.45 32.08 -16.26
CA PRO A 458 -8.33 31.48 -17.24
C PRO A 458 -8.93 30.16 -16.76
N PRO A 459 -10.23 29.87 -16.98
CA PRO A 459 -10.88 28.63 -16.55
C PRO A 459 -10.19 27.34 -17.02
N SER A 460 -9.55 27.37 -18.18
CA SER A 460 -8.78 26.25 -18.71
C SER A 460 -7.46 25.99 -17.97
N LEU A 461 -6.94 26.98 -17.24
CA LEU A 461 -5.71 26.90 -16.48
C LEU A 461 -5.94 26.80 -14.97
N ASN A 462 -7.14 27.18 -14.50
CA ASN A 462 -7.54 27.05 -13.10
C ASN A 462 -8.92 26.38 -13.00
N PRO A 463 -9.00 25.06 -13.10
CA PRO A 463 -10.24 24.31 -12.92
C PRO A 463 -10.88 24.50 -11.54
N VAL A 464 -10.08 24.77 -10.49
CA VAL A 464 -10.59 25.02 -9.12
C VAL A 464 -11.49 26.26 -9.10
N ALA A 465 -11.02 27.39 -9.60
CA ALA A 465 -11.80 28.63 -9.66
C ALA A 465 -13.02 28.46 -10.56
N ALA A 466 -12.86 27.87 -11.74
CA ALA A 466 -13.96 27.61 -12.68
C ALA A 466 -15.07 26.79 -12.02
N GLN A 467 -14.69 25.72 -11.32
CA GLN A 467 -15.65 24.84 -10.66
C GLN A 467 -16.34 25.49 -9.47
N VAL A 468 -15.59 26.24 -8.65
CA VAL A 468 -16.17 26.99 -7.50
C VAL A 468 -17.20 28.02 -7.99
N HIS A 469 -16.94 28.72 -9.09
CA HIS A 469 -17.91 29.65 -9.66
C HIS A 469 -19.16 28.92 -10.16
N GLN A 470 -19.00 27.85 -10.90
CA GLN A 470 -20.13 27.06 -11.42
C GLN A 470 -20.98 26.45 -10.30
N GLU A 471 -20.35 25.89 -9.27
CA GLU A 471 -21.06 25.34 -8.11
C GLU A 471 -21.72 26.42 -7.26
N THR A 472 -21.12 27.60 -7.12
CA THR A 472 -21.76 28.72 -6.43
C THR A 472 -23.07 29.12 -7.10
N ASP A 473 -23.06 29.27 -8.42
CA ASP A 473 -24.27 29.57 -9.20
C ASP A 473 -25.33 28.46 -9.06
N PHE A 474 -24.90 27.21 -9.10
CA PHE A 474 -25.79 26.06 -8.90
C PHE A 474 -26.47 26.08 -7.51
N TRP A 475 -25.72 26.31 -6.43
CA TRP A 475 -26.24 26.35 -5.08
C TRP A 475 -27.16 27.57 -4.84
N MET A 476 -26.84 28.70 -5.45
CA MET A 476 -27.72 29.87 -5.40
C MET A 476 -29.05 29.59 -6.10
N GLN A 477 -29.03 28.92 -7.26
CA GLN A 477 -30.25 28.49 -7.95
C GLN A 477 -31.05 27.46 -7.16
N ALA A 478 -30.36 26.62 -6.34
CA ALA A 478 -31.00 25.70 -5.41
C ALA A 478 -31.56 26.38 -4.14
N GLY A 479 -31.41 27.70 -4.00
CA GLY A 479 -32.02 28.51 -2.95
C GLY A 479 -31.11 28.86 -1.77
N LEU A 480 -29.81 28.55 -1.82
CA LEU A 480 -28.84 28.97 -0.78
C LEU A 480 -28.50 30.46 -0.94
N SER A 481 -28.17 31.11 0.18
CA SER A 481 -27.59 32.46 0.13
C SER A 481 -26.21 32.44 -0.54
N LEU A 482 -25.76 33.57 -1.08
CA LEU A 482 -24.44 33.69 -1.69
C LEU A 482 -23.31 33.19 -0.76
N ALA A 483 -23.38 33.55 0.53
CA ALA A 483 -22.38 33.15 1.51
C ALA A 483 -22.33 31.62 1.73
N GLU A 484 -23.50 31.00 1.88
CA GLU A 484 -23.61 29.53 2.01
C GLU A 484 -23.18 28.81 0.72
N ALA A 485 -23.60 29.31 -0.43
CA ALA A 485 -23.21 28.79 -1.74
C ALA A 485 -21.69 28.84 -1.95
N GLN A 486 -21.04 29.95 -1.59
CA GLN A 486 -19.59 30.11 -1.67
C GLN A 486 -18.82 29.19 -0.73
N VAL A 487 -19.32 28.92 0.48
CA VAL A 487 -18.72 27.95 1.40
C VAL A 487 -18.86 26.55 0.85
N ARG A 488 -20.06 26.17 0.44
CA ARG A 488 -20.37 24.80 -0.03
C ARG A 488 -19.64 24.45 -1.32
N SER A 489 -19.45 25.39 -2.25
CA SER A 489 -18.73 25.21 -3.51
C SER A 489 -17.23 25.00 -3.33
N ARG A 490 -16.65 25.30 -2.15
CA ARG A 490 -15.24 25.11 -1.83
C ARG A 490 -14.94 23.78 -1.13
N TYR A 491 -15.93 22.98 -0.77
CA TYR A 491 -15.69 21.68 -0.13
C TYR A 491 -14.84 20.75 -1.01
N ARG A 492 -13.65 20.39 -0.51
CA ARG A 492 -12.71 19.49 -1.19
C ARG A 492 -12.14 18.42 -0.27
N VAL A 493 -12.43 18.47 1.04
CA VAL A 493 -11.99 17.48 2.02
C VAL A 493 -13.21 16.75 2.54
N PHE A 494 -13.30 15.46 2.23
CA PHE A 494 -14.42 14.60 2.62
C PHE A 494 -13.95 13.38 3.39
N GLY A 495 -14.75 12.92 4.35
CA GLY A 495 -14.45 11.77 5.18
C GLY A 495 -15.67 11.17 5.84
N SER A 496 -15.45 10.19 6.70
CA SER A 496 -16.51 9.61 7.53
C SER A 496 -16.96 10.60 8.60
N LYS A 497 -18.18 10.40 9.11
CA LYS A 497 -18.74 11.19 10.23
C LYS A 497 -17.73 11.31 11.38
N PRO A 498 -17.66 12.46 12.09
CA PRO A 498 -16.87 12.57 13.32
C PRO A 498 -17.13 11.42 14.28
N GLY A 499 -16.05 10.76 14.75
CA GLY A 499 -16.12 9.57 15.59
C GLY A 499 -16.46 8.25 14.89
N ALA A 500 -16.60 8.25 13.55
CA ALA A 500 -16.73 7.05 12.71
C ALA A 500 -15.48 6.83 11.87
N TYR A 501 -15.21 5.57 11.48
CA TYR A 501 -14.03 5.15 10.72
C TYR A 501 -14.45 4.21 9.58
N GLY A 502 -13.54 3.97 8.62
CA GLY A 502 -13.79 3.14 7.43
C GLY A 502 -14.54 3.87 6.33
N ALA A 503 -15.08 3.11 5.36
CA ALA A 503 -15.80 3.62 4.20
C ALA A 503 -17.19 2.99 4.00
N GLY A 504 -17.57 2.04 4.85
CA GLY A 504 -18.93 1.47 4.89
C GLY A 504 -19.21 0.33 3.94
N LEU A 505 -18.20 -0.18 3.22
CA LEU A 505 -18.37 -1.23 2.20
C LEU A 505 -18.13 -2.65 2.71
N GLN A 506 -17.22 -2.83 3.70
CA GLN A 506 -16.80 -4.14 4.16
C GLN A 506 -17.98 -5.04 4.50
N GLY A 507 -18.83 -4.62 5.45
CA GLY A 507 -19.96 -5.44 5.88
C GLY A 507 -21.00 -5.68 4.79
N LEU A 508 -21.11 -4.79 3.80
CA LEU A 508 -22.02 -4.94 2.67
C LEU A 508 -21.51 -6.03 1.70
N ILE A 509 -20.21 -6.02 1.41
CA ILE A 509 -19.56 -7.01 0.52
C ILE A 509 -19.48 -8.37 1.21
N GLU A 510 -19.07 -8.42 2.49
CA GLU A 510 -18.99 -9.66 3.26
C GLU A 510 -20.35 -10.35 3.43
N SER A 511 -21.41 -9.59 3.68
CA SER A 511 -22.76 -10.13 3.81
C SER A 511 -23.43 -10.47 2.48
N GLN A 512 -22.78 -10.18 1.34
CA GLN A 512 -23.33 -10.34 -0.02
C GLN A 512 -24.66 -9.58 -0.25
N ASN A 513 -24.99 -8.62 0.61
CA ASN A 513 -26.27 -7.92 0.62
C ASN A 513 -26.26 -6.67 -0.28
N TRP A 514 -25.83 -6.84 -1.52
CA TRP A 514 -25.83 -5.81 -2.57
C TRP A 514 -26.14 -6.44 -3.93
N THR A 515 -26.75 -5.68 -4.82
CA THR A 515 -27.19 -6.14 -6.14
C THR A 515 -26.39 -5.52 -7.28
N ASP A 516 -26.08 -4.26 -7.18
CA ASP A 516 -25.45 -3.50 -8.26
C ASP A 516 -24.52 -2.38 -7.72
N ASP A 517 -23.91 -1.65 -8.64
CA ASP A 517 -23.02 -0.53 -8.34
C ASP A 517 -23.71 0.60 -7.54
N GLN A 518 -25.04 0.77 -7.67
CA GLN A 518 -25.77 1.82 -6.95
C GLN A 518 -25.82 1.53 -5.45
N ASP A 519 -25.90 0.25 -5.06
CA ASP A 519 -25.88 -0.14 -3.65
C ASP A 519 -24.51 0.17 -3.02
N LEU A 520 -23.42 -0.17 -3.73
CA LEU A 520 -22.05 0.14 -3.30
C LEU A 520 -21.82 1.66 -3.24
N ALA A 521 -22.21 2.39 -4.27
CA ALA A 521 -22.09 3.84 -4.34
C ALA A 521 -22.85 4.54 -3.22
N ARG A 522 -24.10 4.15 -2.98
CA ARG A 522 -24.93 4.72 -1.93
C ARG A 522 -24.34 4.48 -0.54
N ALA A 523 -23.85 3.27 -0.27
CA ALA A 523 -23.19 2.96 1.00
C ALA A 523 -21.95 3.83 1.18
N TYR A 524 -21.11 3.91 0.17
CA TYR A 524 -19.89 4.70 0.19
C TYR A 524 -20.15 6.20 0.37
N ILE A 525 -21.07 6.78 -0.41
CA ILE A 525 -21.44 8.21 -0.34
C ILE A 525 -22.00 8.55 1.03
N ASN A 526 -22.96 7.78 1.53
CA ASN A 526 -23.55 8.01 2.85
C ASN A 526 -22.51 7.96 3.98
N TRP A 527 -21.49 7.12 3.85
CA TRP A 527 -20.44 7.00 4.87
C TRP A 527 -19.38 8.08 4.76
N SER A 528 -19.15 8.62 3.55
CA SER A 528 -18.02 9.46 3.19
C SER A 528 -18.35 10.94 2.97
N CYS A 529 -19.63 11.34 3.09
CA CYS A 529 -20.13 12.66 2.67
C CYS A 529 -19.93 13.80 3.68
N TYR A 530 -19.15 13.61 4.75
CA TYR A 530 -18.88 14.67 5.70
C TYR A 530 -17.75 15.55 5.20
N ALA A 531 -18.06 16.83 4.93
CA ALA A 531 -17.09 17.85 4.54
C ALA A 531 -16.38 18.42 5.75
N TYR A 532 -15.08 18.62 5.64
CA TYR A 532 -14.20 19.22 6.65
C TYR A 532 -13.62 20.51 6.11
N THR A 533 -13.84 21.62 6.78
CA THR A 533 -13.45 22.97 6.35
C THR A 533 -13.02 23.83 7.53
N SER A 534 -12.10 24.75 7.28
CA SER A 534 -11.64 25.75 8.24
C SER A 534 -12.68 26.85 8.54
N SER A 535 -13.70 27.00 7.68
CA SER A 535 -14.72 28.06 7.74
C SER A 535 -16.14 27.49 7.57
N PRO A 536 -16.70 26.83 8.59
CA PRO A 536 -18.03 26.25 8.51
C PRO A 536 -19.12 27.34 8.46
N PRO A 537 -20.30 27.04 7.85
CA PRO A 537 -21.38 28.00 7.65
C PRO A 537 -22.02 28.50 8.95
N SER A 538 -22.05 27.69 10.01
CA SER A 538 -22.55 28.09 11.33
C SER A 538 -21.89 27.32 12.46
N GLN A 539 -21.88 27.90 13.68
CA GLN A 539 -21.36 27.22 14.88
C GLN A 539 -22.25 26.05 15.33
N GLU A 540 -23.54 26.03 14.97
CA GLU A 540 -24.46 24.93 15.28
C GLU A 540 -24.22 23.70 14.38
N GLU A 541 -23.79 23.90 13.13
CA GLU A 541 -23.44 22.80 12.20
C GLU A 541 -22.08 22.15 12.51
N LEU A 542 -21.24 22.84 13.27
CA LEU A 542 -19.92 22.35 13.68
C LEU A 542 -20.01 21.10 14.57
N GLY A 543 -21.10 20.75 15.20
CA GLY A 543 -21.08 19.69 16.19
C GLY A 543 -19.74 19.73 16.99
N SER A 544 -19.57 18.95 18.02
CA SER A 544 -18.33 18.98 18.83
C SER A 544 -17.03 18.55 18.11
N LEU A 545 -17.04 18.24 16.78
CA LEU A 545 -15.93 17.61 16.04
C LEU A 545 -15.74 18.09 14.58
N GLY A 546 -16.43 19.13 14.11
CA GLY A 546 -16.03 19.89 12.92
C GLY A 546 -16.43 19.38 11.54
N GLY A 547 -17.19 18.30 11.37
CA GLY A 547 -17.62 17.81 10.07
C GLY A 547 -19.07 18.19 9.71
N VAL A 548 -19.32 18.69 8.51
CA VAL A 548 -20.65 19.06 7.97
C VAL A 548 -21.14 17.97 7.04
N SER A 549 -22.36 17.46 7.24
CA SER A 549 -22.98 16.50 6.31
C SER A 549 -23.32 17.21 4.98
N ALA A 550 -22.72 16.76 3.88
CA ALA A 550 -22.83 17.38 2.57
C ALA A 550 -22.90 16.35 1.43
N PRO A 551 -23.90 15.42 1.45
CA PRO A 551 -23.96 14.35 0.43
C PRO A 551 -24.07 14.88 -0.99
N GLU A 552 -24.91 15.91 -1.23
CA GLU A 552 -25.11 16.46 -2.57
C GLU A 552 -23.84 17.19 -3.08
N ALA A 553 -23.08 17.84 -2.18
CA ALA A 553 -21.82 18.45 -2.57
C ALA A 553 -20.77 17.38 -2.91
N PHE A 554 -20.76 16.26 -2.20
CA PHE A 554 -19.88 15.13 -2.51
C PHE A 554 -20.26 14.48 -3.85
N GLU A 555 -21.55 14.20 -4.08
CA GLU A 555 -22.05 13.67 -5.37
C GLU A 555 -21.69 14.61 -6.54
N GLN A 556 -21.81 15.94 -6.35
CA GLN A 556 -21.41 16.93 -7.35
C GLN A 556 -19.92 16.81 -7.70
N ARG A 557 -19.06 16.58 -6.71
CA ARG A 557 -17.62 16.35 -6.93
C ARG A 557 -17.37 15.04 -7.68
N LEU A 558 -18.03 13.96 -7.27
CA LEU A 558 -17.88 12.63 -7.89
C LEU A 558 -18.36 12.61 -9.33
N SER A 559 -19.44 13.33 -9.66
CA SER A 559 -20.00 13.38 -11.01
C SER A 559 -19.07 14.00 -12.07
N GLN A 560 -17.98 14.63 -11.66
CA GLN A 560 -17.01 15.29 -12.54
C GLN A 560 -15.59 14.76 -12.37
N MET A 561 -15.38 13.77 -11.49
CA MET A 561 -14.06 13.26 -11.14
C MET A 561 -13.46 12.42 -12.29
N GLN A 562 -12.33 12.84 -12.83
CA GLN A 562 -11.64 12.16 -13.93
C GLN A 562 -10.70 11.07 -13.42
N ILE A 563 -10.01 11.33 -12.30
CA ILE A 563 -8.98 10.46 -11.75
C ILE A 563 -9.33 10.05 -10.32
N VAL A 564 -9.10 8.77 -9.99
CA VAL A 564 -9.04 8.25 -8.62
C VAL A 564 -7.63 7.74 -8.36
N LEU A 565 -6.96 8.33 -7.37
CA LEU A 565 -5.58 8.02 -7.00
C LEU A 565 -5.49 7.44 -5.59
N HIS A 566 -4.67 6.42 -5.44
CA HIS A 566 -4.22 5.88 -4.16
C HIS A 566 -2.71 5.65 -4.19
N ASN A 567 -2.01 6.13 -3.16
CA ASN A 567 -0.57 5.97 -3.04
C ASN A 567 -0.19 4.95 -1.97
N GLN A 568 0.90 4.24 -2.20
CA GLN A 568 1.50 3.34 -1.22
C GLN A 568 3.00 3.64 -1.07
N ASP A 569 3.44 3.86 0.16
CA ASP A 569 4.77 4.37 0.46
C ASP A 569 5.82 3.29 0.74
N ASN A 570 5.42 2.01 0.85
CA ASN A 570 6.33 0.89 1.13
C ASN A 570 5.80 -0.42 0.55
N ARG A 571 6.64 -1.46 0.54
CA ARG A 571 6.32 -2.80 0.03
C ARG A 571 6.26 -3.88 1.13
N GLU A 572 6.18 -3.47 2.40
CA GLU A 572 5.98 -4.40 3.52
C GLU A 572 4.57 -5.00 3.53
N HIS A 573 3.67 -4.39 2.78
CA HIS A 573 2.34 -4.89 2.40
C HIS A 573 1.98 -4.35 1.01
N ASP A 574 1.00 -4.95 0.36
CA ASP A 574 0.47 -4.50 -0.93
C ASP A 574 -1.04 -4.26 -0.89
N ILE A 575 -1.62 -3.87 -2.03
CA ILE A 575 -3.04 -3.47 -2.10
C ILE A 575 -4.02 -4.62 -1.84
N LEU A 576 -3.59 -5.87 -1.86
CA LEU A 576 -4.40 -7.05 -1.52
C LEU A 576 -4.10 -7.59 -0.11
N ASP A 577 -3.51 -6.78 0.76
CA ASP A 577 -3.20 -7.15 2.15
C ASP A 577 -4.12 -6.47 3.19
N SER A 578 -5.00 -5.56 2.76
CA SER A 578 -5.95 -4.86 3.64
C SER A 578 -7.28 -4.60 2.93
N ASP A 579 -8.37 -4.74 3.65
CA ASP A 579 -9.71 -4.37 3.21
C ASP A 579 -9.90 -2.85 3.03
N ASP A 580 -9.09 -2.04 3.70
CA ASP A 580 -9.12 -0.60 3.59
C ASP A 580 -8.93 -0.09 2.15
N TYR A 581 -8.03 -0.72 1.38
CA TYR A 581 -7.67 -0.23 0.05
C TYR A 581 -8.83 -0.31 -0.94
N TYR A 582 -9.51 -1.44 -1.06
CA TYR A 582 -10.70 -1.53 -1.91
C TYR A 582 -11.86 -0.70 -1.37
N GLN A 583 -11.99 -0.56 -0.04
CA GLN A 583 -13.03 0.26 0.53
C GLN A 583 -12.88 1.74 0.15
N PHE A 584 -11.66 2.28 0.19
CA PHE A 584 -11.41 3.70 -0.08
C PHE A 584 -11.25 3.99 -1.57
N GLN A 585 -10.24 3.42 -2.22
CA GLN A 585 -9.99 3.62 -3.65
C GLN A 585 -11.08 2.99 -4.50
N GLY A 586 -11.39 1.71 -4.27
CA GLY A 586 -12.42 1.00 -4.99
C GLY A 586 -13.79 1.62 -4.76
N GLY A 587 -14.17 1.93 -3.51
CA GLY A 587 -15.43 2.59 -3.18
C GLY A 587 -15.60 3.96 -3.84
N LEU A 588 -14.52 4.76 -3.89
CA LEU A 588 -14.52 6.02 -4.62
C LEU A 588 -14.74 5.80 -6.14
N THR A 589 -14.06 4.79 -6.70
CA THR A 589 -14.21 4.40 -8.11
C THR A 589 -15.65 3.95 -8.42
N ALA A 590 -16.23 3.08 -7.58
CA ALA A 590 -17.62 2.63 -7.74
C ALA A 590 -18.62 3.78 -7.65
N ALA A 591 -18.41 4.72 -6.71
CA ALA A 591 -19.27 5.89 -6.57
C ALA A 591 -19.21 6.82 -7.79
N VAL A 592 -18.01 7.07 -8.32
CA VAL A 592 -17.81 7.85 -9.56
C VAL A 592 -18.47 7.12 -10.74
N ARG A 593 -18.23 5.81 -10.91
CA ARG A 593 -18.81 5.00 -11.99
C ARG A 593 -20.35 5.03 -11.95
N SER A 594 -20.92 4.88 -10.76
CA SER A 594 -22.40 4.90 -10.61
C SER A 594 -23.02 6.24 -11.02
N LEU A 595 -22.33 7.36 -10.83
CA LEU A 595 -22.83 8.69 -11.19
C LEU A 595 -22.53 9.09 -12.64
N GLN A 596 -21.40 8.64 -13.20
CA GLN A 596 -20.97 9.00 -14.55
C GLN A 596 -21.33 7.96 -15.61
N GLY A 597 -21.65 6.73 -15.22
CA GLY A 597 -21.90 5.59 -16.12
C GLY A 597 -20.62 4.95 -16.68
N THR A 598 -19.44 5.45 -16.33
CA THR A 598 -18.14 4.94 -16.77
C THR A 598 -17.12 4.99 -15.62
N ASN A 599 -16.14 4.08 -15.65
CA ASN A 599 -15.04 4.13 -14.68
C ASN A 599 -14.21 5.40 -14.87
N PRO A 600 -13.80 6.07 -13.76
CA PRO A 600 -12.74 7.06 -13.82
C PRO A 600 -11.41 6.39 -14.16
N GLN A 601 -10.40 7.17 -14.57
CA GLN A 601 -9.04 6.67 -14.62
C GLN A 601 -8.55 6.39 -13.20
N THR A 602 -8.22 5.12 -12.91
CA THR A 602 -7.83 4.70 -11.56
C THR A 602 -6.34 4.40 -11.55
N TYR A 603 -5.59 5.20 -10.80
CA TYR A 603 -4.14 5.09 -10.70
C TYR A 603 -3.69 4.64 -9.31
N PHE A 604 -2.55 3.98 -9.31
CA PHE A 604 -1.79 3.59 -8.13
C PHE A 604 -0.42 4.28 -8.15
N GLY A 605 -0.12 5.02 -7.08
CA GLY A 605 1.17 5.66 -6.87
C GLY A 605 2.09 4.79 -6.00
N ASP A 606 3.22 4.37 -6.57
CA ASP A 606 4.26 3.62 -5.85
C ASP A 606 5.33 4.59 -5.35
N HIS A 607 5.25 4.95 -4.08
CA HIS A 607 6.19 5.84 -3.40
C HIS A 607 7.22 5.07 -2.55
N SER A 608 7.33 3.75 -2.72
CA SER A 608 8.27 2.92 -1.94
C SER A 608 9.72 3.31 -2.17
N ILE A 609 10.04 3.80 -3.37
CA ILE A 609 11.34 4.41 -3.69
C ILE A 609 11.15 5.93 -3.76
N ALA A 610 11.41 6.62 -2.66
CA ALA A 610 11.19 8.06 -2.52
C ALA A 610 11.88 8.92 -3.61
N ALA A 611 13.03 8.48 -4.13
CA ALA A 611 13.75 9.19 -5.19
C ALA A 611 13.05 9.11 -6.55
N LYS A 612 12.22 8.08 -6.80
CA LYS A 612 11.53 7.81 -8.06
C LYS A 612 10.10 7.28 -7.79
N PRO A 613 9.16 8.14 -7.39
CA PRO A 613 7.74 7.77 -7.36
C PRO A 613 7.31 7.29 -8.75
N ARG A 614 6.51 6.23 -8.81
CA ARG A 614 5.99 5.66 -10.06
C ARG A 614 4.49 5.69 -10.06
N ILE A 615 3.89 5.91 -11.22
CA ILE A 615 2.44 5.84 -11.42
C ILE A 615 2.14 4.65 -12.32
N ARG A 616 1.13 3.85 -11.95
CA ARG A 616 0.57 2.75 -12.73
C ARG A 616 -0.94 2.83 -12.71
N THR A 617 -1.60 2.24 -13.70
CA THR A 617 -3.05 2.00 -13.57
C THR A 617 -3.31 0.96 -12.47
N LEU A 618 -4.47 1.00 -11.84
CA LEU A 618 -4.86 0.01 -10.84
C LEU A 618 -4.82 -1.42 -11.41
N LYS A 619 -5.26 -1.61 -12.66
CA LYS A 619 -5.19 -2.91 -13.35
C LYS A 619 -3.75 -3.44 -13.43
N GLU A 620 -2.80 -2.59 -13.80
CA GLU A 620 -1.38 -2.97 -13.86
C GLU A 620 -0.83 -3.36 -12.48
N GLU A 621 -1.20 -2.63 -11.42
CA GLU A 621 -0.74 -2.99 -10.07
C GLU A 621 -1.39 -4.29 -9.57
N ILE A 622 -2.70 -4.51 -9.82
CA ILE A 622 -3.38 -5.79 -9.49
C ILE A 622 -2.71 -6.96 -10.23
N ALA A 623 -2.46 -6.83 -11.53
CA ALA A 623 -1.79 -7.87 -12.32
C ALA A 623 -0.38 -8.16 -11.78
N ARG A 624 0.37 -7.11 -11.43
CA ARG A 624 1.69 -7.23 -10.84
C ARG A 624 1.67 -7.96 -9.49
N VAL A 625 0.76 -7.59 -8.58
CA VAL A 625 0.61 -8.24 -7.27
C VAL A 625 0.12 -9.67 -7.43
N TYR A 626 -0.82 -9.93 -8.34
CA TYR A 626 -1.28 -11.26 -8.66
C TYR A 626 -0.11 -12.19 -9.03
N ARG A 627 0.74 -11.79 -10.00
CA ARG A 627 1.87 -12.61 -10.45
C ARG A 627 3.02 -12.67 -9.46
N SER A 628 3.43 -11.53 -8.91
CA SER A 628 4.60 -11.51 -8.02
C SER A 628 4.33 -12.16 -6.67
N ARG A 629 3.09 -12.12 -6.18
CA ARG A 629 2.74 -12.63 -4.84
C ARG A 629 1.60 -13.65 -4.85
N VAL A 630 0.40 -13.31 -5.33
CA VAL A 630 -0.82 -14.08 -5.06
C VAL A 630 -0.67 -15.54 -5.47
N VAL A 631 -0.28 -15.81 -6.72
CA VAL A 631 -0.08 -17.17 -7.23
C VAL A 631 1.40 -17.62 -7.22
N ASN A 632 2.27 -16.86 -6.57
CA ASN A 632 3.69 -17.19 -6.50
C ASN A 632 3.94 -18.33 -5.49
N PRO A 633 4.53 -19.46 -5.92
CA PRO A 633 4.79 -20.60 -5.04
C PRO A 633 5.66 -20.27 -3.82
N LYS A 634 6.55 -19.27 -3.95
CA LYS A 634 7.43 -18.82 -2.86
C LYS A 634 6.62 -18.15 -1.72
N TRP A 635 5.66 -17.30 -2.05
CA TRP A 635 4.76 -16.69 -1.07
C TRP A 635 3.83 -17.75 -0.47
N ILE A 636 3.22 -18.61 -1.30
CA ILE A 636 2.33 -19.69 -0.87
C ILE A 636 3.05 -20.57 0.16
N ALA A 637 4.25 -21.08 -0.18
CA ALA A 637 5.06 -21.86 0.75
C ALA A 637 5.44 -21.09 2.01
N GLY A 638 5.65 -19.77 1.89
CA GLY A 638 5.90 -18.85 3.00
C GLY A 638 4.78 -18.84 4.02
N VAL A 639 3.55 -18.57 3.59
CA VAL A 639 2.39 -18.47 4.48
C VAL A 639 1.95 -19.81 5.01
N MET A 640 2.15 -20.91 4.27
CA MET A 640 1.85 -22.27 4.74
C MET A 640 2.61 -22.66 6.03
N ARG A 641 3.76 -22.04 6.31
CA ARG A 641 4.49 -22.27 7.59
C ARG A 641 3.71 -21.79 8.83
N HIS A 642 2.69 -20.97 8.65
CA HIS A 642 1.94 -20.30 9.74
C HIS A 642 0.57 -20.91 10.04
N GLY A 643 0.32 -22.15 9.57
CA GLY A 643 -0.87 -22.93 9.94
C GLY A 643 -2.20 -22.21 9.69
N TYR A 644 -3.05 -22.10 10.71
CA TYR A 644 -4.37 -21.47 10.60
C TYR A 644 -4.29 -20.05 10.04
N LYS A 645 -3.36 -19.22 10.55
CA LYS A 645 -3.20 -17.83 10.09
C LYS A 645 -2.73 -17.75 8.65
N GLY A 646 -1.86 -18.67 8.21
CA GLY A 646 -1.43 -18.73 6.80
C GLY A 646 -2.57 -19.03 5.83
N ALA A 647 -3.45 -19.98 6.18
CA ALA A 647 -4.65 -20.24 5.37
C ALA A 647 -5.63 -19.04 5.38
N PHE A 648 -5.73 -18.34 6.51
CA PHE A 648 -6.51 -17.10 6.61
C PHE A 648 -5.96 -15.98 5.71
N GLU A 649 -4.64 -15.80 5.61
CA GLU A 649 -4.02 -14.81 4.72
C GLU A 649 -4.35 -15.08 3.24
N MET A 650 -4.39 -16.37 2.84
CA MET A 650 -4.81 -16.74 1.48
C MET A 650 -6.27 -16.37 1.23
N ALA A 651 -7.18 -16.68 2.17
CA ALA A 651 -8.61 -16.34 2.05
C ALA A 651 -8.83 -14.82 2.00
N ALA A 652 -8.16 -14.08 2.86
CA ALA A 652 -8.22 -12.62 2.86
C ALA A 652 -7.76 -12.01 1.52
N THR A 653 -6.69 -12.57 0.92
CA THR A 653 -6.22 -12.14 -0.42
C THR A 653 -7.29 -12.36 -1.50
N VAL A 654 -8.01 -13.49 -1.47
CA VAL A 654 -9.11 -13.77 -2.41
C VAL A 654 -10.28 -12.82 -2.20
N ASP A 655 -10.65 -12.55 -0.94
CA ASP A 655 -11.71 -11.61 -0.62
C ASP A 655 -11.39 -10.19 -1.08
N TYR A 656 -10.15 -9.73 -0.89
CA TYR A 656 -9.75 -8.38 -1.29
C TYR A 656 -9.64 -8.23 -2.82
N LEU A 657 -9.16 -9.26 -3.53
CA LEU A 657 -9.17 -9.27 -4.99
C LEU A 657 -10.61 -9.17 -5.53
N PHE A 658 -11.52 -10.01 -5.02
CA PHE A 658 -12.93 -9.96 -5.38
C PHE A 658 -13.56 -8.59 -5.09
N ALA A 659 -13.27 -8.02 -3.92
CA ALA A 659 -13.80 -6.72 -3.52
C ALA A 659 -13.28 -5.57 -4.38
N TYR A 660 -12.03 -5.64 -4.82
CA TYR A 660 -11.49 -4.70 -5.81
C TYR A 660 -12.20 -4.83 -7.16
N ASP A 661 -12.51 -6.05 -7.60
CA ASP A 661 -13.24 -6.23 -8.85
C ASP A 661 -14.68 -5.71 -8.73
N ALA A 662 -15.36 -6.01 -7.64
CA ALA A 662 -16.69 -5.48 -7.35
C ALA A 662 -16.75 -3.95 -7.38
N THR A 663 -15.69 -3.30 -6.88
CA THR A 663 -15.66 -1.84 -6.74
C THR A 663 -14.99 -1.11 -7.89
N ALA A 664 -13.98 -1.69 -8.54
CA ALA A 664 -13.16 -1.01 -9.55
C ALA A 664 -13.14 -1.72 -10.92
N GLN A 665 -13.66 -2.95 -11.03
CA GLN A 665 -13.67 -3.75 -12.28
C GLN A 665 -12.25 -3.88 -12.88
N CYS A 666 -11.31 -4.35 -12.05
CA CYS A 666 -9.88 -4.33 -12.37
C CYS A 666 -9.23 -5.73 -12.37
N VAL A 667 -10.02 -6.80 -12.25
CA VAL A 667 -9.53 -8.18 -12.23
C VAL A 667 -9.92 -8.87 -13.54
N GLU A 668 -8.99 -9.60 -14.11
CA GLU A 668 -9.21 -10.37 -15.34
C GLU A 668 -9.58 -11.83 -15.01
N ASP A 669 -10.37 -12.48 -15.86
CA ASP A 669 -10.90 -13.83 -15.67
C ASP A 669 -9.81 -14.86 -15.30
N HIS A 670 -8.65 -14.79 -15.95
CA HIS A 670 -7.53 -15.70 -15.70
C HIS A 670 -6.97 -15.61 -14.27
N MET A 671 -7.18 -14.49 -13.57
CA MET A 671 -6.72 -14.33 -12.19
C MET A 671 -7.57 -15.16 -11.22
N TYR A 672 -8.88 -15.22 -11.44
CA TYR A 672 -9.78 -16.10 -10.67
C TYR A 672 -9.44 -17.57 -10.91
N GLU A 673 -9.21 -17.97 -12.16
CA GLU A 673 -8.81 -19.32 -12.50
C GLU A 673 -7.47 -19.69 -11.87
N GLY A 674 -6.47 -18.82 -11.98
CA GLY A 674 -5.14 -19.06 -11.42
C GLY A 674 -5.15 -19.19 -9.90
N ILE A 675 -5.98 -18.41 -9.19
CA ILE A 675 -6.19 -18.58 -7.75
C ILE A 675 -6.84 -19.93 -7.44
N ALA A 676 -7.89 -20.31 -8.18
CA ALA A 676 -8.52 -21.62 -7.99
C ALA A 676 -7.51 -22.75 -8.17
N GLN A 677 -6.65 -22.70 -9.21
CA GLN A 677 -5.61 -23.69 -9.46
C GLN A 677 -4.57 -23.69 -8.33
N ALA A 678 -4.05 -22.51 -7.93
CA ALA A 678 -2.95 -22.42 -6.98
C ALA A 678 -3.34 -22.77 -5.54
N TYR A 679 -4.57 -22.44 -5.12
CA TYR A 679 -4.99 -22.59 -3.72
C TYR A 679 -5.92 -23.78 -3.49
N LEU A 680 -6.86 -24.02 -4.40
CA LEU A 680 -7.94 -24.97 -4.17
C LEU A 680 -7.74 -26.30 -4.91
N PHE A 681 -7.02 -26.29 -6.04
CA PHE A 681 -6.83 -27.48 -6.85
C PHE A 681 -5.40 -28.03 -6.81
N ASP A 682 -4.40 -27.26 -6.33
CA ASP A 682 -3.12 -27.84 -5.96
C ASP A 682 -3.30 -28.78 -4.75
N PRO A 683 -2.99 -30.09 -4.87
CA PRO A 683 -3.29 -31.04 -3.79
C PRO A 683 -2.61 -30.70 -2.46
N THR A 684 -1.36 -30.17 -2.51
CA THR A 684 -0.57 -29.86 -1.33
C THR A 684 -1.14 -28.64 -0.60
N VAL A 685 -1.51 -27.60 -1.34
CA VAL A 685 -2.06 -26.37 -0.80
C VAL A 685 -3.48 -26.58 -0.27
N SER A 686 -4.32 -27.27 -1.05
CA SER A 686 -5.70 -27.57 -0.67
C SER A 686 -5.78 -28.45 0.61
N GLU A 687 -4.95 -29.49 0.71
CA GLU A 687 -4.85 -30.33 1.91
C GLU A 687 -4.37 -29.51 3.13
N PHE A 688 -3.39 -28.64 2.95
CA PHE A 688 -2.94 -27.73 3.99
C PHE A 688 -4.09 -26.85 4.48
N ILE A 689 -4.80 -26.18 3.58
CA ILE A 689 -5.90 -25.26 3.95
C ILE A 689 -7.01 -26.06 4.67
N GLN A 690 -7.43 -27.19 4.12
CA GLN A 690 -8.46 -28.06 4.73
C GLN A 690 -8.09 -28.51 6.14
N SER A 691 -6.83 -28.90 6.34
CA SER A 691 -6.36 -29.38 7.65
C SER A 691 -6.26 -28.27 8.70
N LYS A 692 -5.77 -27.07 8.29
CA LYS A 692 -5.48 -25.96 9.22
C LYS A 692 -6.67 -25.04 9.43
N ASN A 693 -7.38 -24.70 8.37
CA ASN A 693 -8.53 -23.79 8.40
C ASN A 693 -9.58 -24.17 7.35
N PRO A 694 -10.44 -25.17 7.61
CA PRO A 694 -11.46 -25.60 6.64
C PRO A 694 -12.49 -24.49 6.33
N TYR A 695 -12.67 -23.50 7.23
CA TYR A 695 -13.50 -22.33 6.94
C TYR A 695 -12.91 -21.51 5.79
N ALA A 696 -11.60 -21.27 5.79
CA ALA A 696 -10.92 -20.56 4.70
C ALA A 696 -11.09 -21.29 3.35
N LEU A 697 -11.06 -22.62 3.33
CA LEU A 697 -11.29 -23.42 2.12
C LEU A 697 -12.70 -23.19 1.55
N ARG A 698 -13.71 -23.27 2.43
CA ARG A 698 -15.11 -23.01 2.08
C ARG A 698 -15.29 -21.58 1.57
N ASP A 699 -14.84 -20.60 2.35
CA ASP A 699 -15.05 -19.18 2.09
C ASP A 699 -14.42 -18.75 0.75
N MET A 700 -13.20 -19.22 0.43
CA MET A 700 -12.58 -18.97 -0.88
C MET A 700 -13.37 -19.59 -2.04
N ALA A 701 -13.84 -20.84 -1.89
CA ALA A 701 -14.60 -21.50 -2.95
C ALA A 701 -15.97 -20.79 -3.15
N GLU A 702 -16.65 -20.37 -2.09
CA GLU A 702 -17.88 -19.58 -2.14
C GLU A 702 -17.66 -18.22 -2.81
N ARG A 703 -16.54 -17.54 -2.50
CA ARG A 703 -16.19 -16.23 -3.08
C ARG A 703 -15.92 -16.33 -4.59
N LEU A 704 -15.24 -17.36 -5.04
CA LEU A 704 -15.02 -17.59 -6.47
C LEU A 704 -16.32 -17.92 -7.21
N LEU A 705 -17.22 -18.70 -6.61
CA LEU A 705 -18.56 -18.94 -7.17
C LEU A 705 -19.42 -17.67 -7.20
N GLU A 706 -19.27 -16.79 -6.21
CA GLU A 706 -19.93 -15.49 -6.19
C GLU A 706 -19.41 -14.60 -7.33
N ALA A 707 -18.10 -14.58 -7.58
CA ALA A 707 -17.51 -13.83 -8.69
C ALA A 707 -18.12 -14.26 -10.03
N HIS A 708 -18.23 -15.56 -10.27
CA HIS A 708 -18.91 -16.09 -11.46
C HIS A 708 -20.39 -15.71 -11.51
N LYS A 709 -21.12 -15.88 -10.43
CA LYS A 709 -22.55 -15.56 -10.34
C LYS A 709 -22.87 -14.08 -10.61
N ARG A 710 -21.95 -13.19 -10.21
CA ARG A 710 -22.07 -11.75 -10.44
C ARG A 710 -21.55 -11.30 -11.81
N GLY A 711 -20.98 -12.20 -12.60
CA GLY A 711 -20.44 -11.92 -13.93
C GLY A 711 -19.06 -11.27 -13.92
N PHE A 712 -18.34 -11.33 -12.82
CA PHE A 712 -16.94 -10.87 -12.72
C PHE A 712 -15.98 -11.90 -13.33
N TRP A 713 -16.27 -13.18 -13.17
CA TRP A 713 -15.58 -14.28 -13.82
C TRP A 713 -16.50 -14.87 -14.90
N GLN A 714 -16.34 -14.43 -16.15
CA GLN A 714 -17.27 -14.76 -17.24
C GLN A 714 -16.96 -16.10 -17.89
N ASP A 715 -15.69 -16.37 -18.19
CA ASP A 715 -15.24 -17.53 -18.94
C ASP A 715 -14.91 -18.75 -18.05
N ALA A 716 -15.55 -18.87 -16.87
CA ALA A 716 -15.33 -19.96 -15.96
C ALA A 716 -15.71 -21.34 -16.56
N ASN A 717 -14.77 -22.29 -16.56
CA ASN A 717 -15.02 -23.66 -17.00
C ASN A 717 -16.02 -24.37 -16.08
N LEU A 718 -17.04 -25.03 -16.66
CA LEU A 718 -18.09 -25.74 -15.89
C LEU A 718 -17.50 -26.78 -14.93
N GLN A 719 -16.42 -27.46 -15.30
CA GLN A 719 -15.75 -28.44 -14.43
C GLN A 719 -15.13 -27.77 -13.21
N ILE A 720 -14.56 -26.57 -13.38
CA ILE A 720 -14.00 -25.78 -12.27
C ILE A 720 -15.13 -25.40 -11.30
N LEU A 721 -16.24 -24.91 -11.80
CA LEU A 721 -17.40 -24.54 -10.97
C LEU A 721 -17.99 -25.72 -10.20
N GLU A 722 -18.01 -26.91 -10.81
CA GLU A 722 -18.44 -28.15 -10.14
C GLU A 722 -17.46 -28.57 -9.07
N ASN A 723 -16.16 -28.50 -9.34
CA ASN A 723 -15.11 -28.80 -8.38
C ASN A 723 -15.17 -27.84 -7.17
N LEU A 724 -15.43 -26.55 -7.37
CA LEU A 724 -15.60 -25.58 -6.29
C LEU A 724 -16.79 -25.95 -5.39
N ARG A 725 -17.94 -26.34 -5.95
CA ARG A 725 -19.10 -26.79 -5.17
C ARG A 725 -18.78 -28.05 -4.35
N ASN A 726 -18.06 -29.00 -4.94
CA ASN A 726 -17.64 -30.21 -4.23
C ASN A 726 -16.69 -29.89 -3.06
N LEU A 727 -15.78 -28.91 -3.24
CA LEU A 727 -14.89 -28.46 -2.15
C LEU A 727 -15.66 -27.83 -1.00
N ILE A 728 -16.71 -27.04 -1.27
CA ILE A 728 -17.57 -26.47 -0.22
C ILE A 728 -18.18 -27.60 0.63
N HIS A 729 -18.78 -28.61 0.00
CA HIS A 729 -19.37 -29.75 0.72
C HIS A 729 -18.34 -30.54 1.53
N GLN A 730 -17.13 -30.72 0.98
CA GLN A 730 -16.05 -31.39 1.70
C GLN A 730 -15.59 -30.56 2.92
N ALA A 731 -15.46 -29.25 2.77
CA ALA A 731 -15.09 -28.35 3.87
C ALA A 731 -16.16 -28.33 4.97
N GLU A 732 -17.43 -28.26 4.60
CA GLU A 732 -18.56 -28.32 5.53
C GLU A 732 -18.55 -29.63 6.34
N ALA A 733 -18.35 -30.77 5.68
CA ALA A 733 -18.24 -32.07 6.36
C ALA A 733 -17.10 -32.12 7.39
N VAL A 734 -15.95 -31.51 7.08
CA VAL A 734 -14.81 -31.41 8.01
C VAL A 734 -15.14 -30.47 9.18
N ILE A 735 -15.82 -29.35 8.92
CA ILE A 735 -16.24 -28.40 9.94
C ILE A 735 -17.19 -29.06 10.92
N GLU A 736 -18.22 -29.76 10.42
CA GLU A 736 -19.19 -30.48 11.25
C GLU A 736 -18.53 -31.53 12.14
N GLN A 737 -17.59 -32.30 11.61
CA GLN A 737 -16.82 -33.31 12.37
C GLN A 737 -15.98 -32.69 13.51
N LYS A 738 -15.51 -31.42 13.36
CA LYS A 738 -14.75 -30.71 14.41
C LYS A 738 -15.64 -30.10 15.49
N LEU A 739 -16.94 -29.96 15.23
CA LEU A 739 -17.91 -29.42 16.19
C LEU A 739 -18.53 -30.50 17.07
N ILE A 740 -18.45 -31.77 16.65
CA ILE A 740 -18.86 -32.96 17.42
C ILE A 740 -17.67 -33.43 18.27
#